data_3da92bcd2159d1c004689dbe634aaf07
#
_entry.id   3da92bcd2159d1c004689dbe634aaf07
#
_cell.length_a   1.000
_cell.length_b   1.000
_cell.length_c   1.000
_cell.angle_alpha   90.00
_cell.angle_beta   90.00
_cell.angle_gamma   90.00
#
_symmetry.space_group_name_H-M   'P 1'
#
loop_
_entity.id
_entity.type
_entity.pdbx_description
1 polymer ?
#
loop_
_entity_poly.entity_id
_entity_poly.type
_entity_poly.pdbx_seq_one_letter_code
_entity_poly.pdbx_strand_id
1 'polypeptide(L)'
;MFSQKGKLQGFILDDKKNPVNDVNITIQGLTSQSNAKGFYSLAIPSNEKVAVVFSHISFKKATLILTVSPNEVVDFNLVLSEKEEQMGEVFVNANNKKSVQGILTIEPATLKNIPGANPGIENVLKSLAGVNSNNELSSQYAVRGGNYDENLVYVNEVEVYRPFLIRSGQQEGLSFTNTDLIQNIDFSAGGFQSKFGDKLSSVLDITYRKPTQFGATVEASFLGGSASLDVISKDKRWTAITGVRYRNNSLLVNSQETQTNYAPSFVDVQTAINFQASSKWQWSFLGNISQNKYNYEPLTRQTNFGTIDNPQALLVFYEGQERDQYQTFFGAIKTTFKASDVSTYKFVGAVFHTLEKEHFDILAEYRLAEIDTNIGSETLGDVSFSRGIGSQLNHARNDLDALIANAEFKGIHDWKNNLVEWGVKYTRESIRDRISEWEVIDSAGFALNPPRFLPKKDEPYTIYNGPLAPYQDVRAINFNTINRFSGYLQWSRKADLGTSLVWYNLGVRMQSWQVLGGYVSGDQQFPFSPRAQFTIKPNTKANLLFRLSGGMYHQPPSYRELRDSEGVVQPNVKAQQSVHLVLGNDYSFNLWSRPFKLVTELYYKSLSDVNTYTIDNVRIRYQANNDAKAYAQGIDVRWNGEFVPGTESWISFGYLKTEENSSGKGFIARPTDQRLKFAMLFQDYMPNIPSVKLYLNLVYNTGLPGGSPSYADPYLYQSRLRDYRRADVGFSKLLVDRSNSRQYGKWANSFQELAIGVEVFNIFNNQNAITNTWVRDVYTKNQYGIPNYMTTRVFNIKLNARF
;
A
#
# COMPACT_ATOMS: atom_id res chain seq x y z
N MET A 1 12.66 -18.50 42.02
CA MET A 1 12.99 -18.68 40.58
C MET A 1 11.88 -18.04 39.81
N PHE A 2 12.14 -16.93 39.12
CA PHE A 2 11.14 -16.35 38.22
C PHE A 2 11.04 -17.26 36.99
N SER A 3 9.91 -17.92 36.81
CA SER A 3 9.62 -18.68 35.59
C SER A 3 9.70 -17.71 34.39
N GLN A 4 10.62 -17.98 33.49
CA GLN A 4 10.67 -17.26 32.24
C GLN A 4 9.38 -17.52 31.46
N LYS A 5 8.74 -16.47 30.90
CA LYS A 5 7.45 -16.57 30.21
C LYS A 5 7.63 -16.36 28.72
N GLY A 6 6.85 -17.08 27.93
CA GLY A 6 6.59 -16.75 26.53
C GLY A 6 5.26 -16.00 26.40
N LYS A 7 4.91 -15.62 25.18
CA LYS A 7 3.62 -14.97 24.86
C LYS A 7 2.89 -15.79 23.79
N LEU A 8 1.62 -16.06 24.03
CA LEU A 8 0.71 -16.62 23.04
C LEU A 8 -0.30 -15.55 22.64
N GLN A 9 -0.43 -15.29 21.35
CA GLN A 9 -1.39 -14.33 20.83
C GLN A 9 -1.97 -14.80 19.50
N GLY A 10 -3.09 -14.22 19.07
CA GLY A 10 -3.71 -14.55 17.81
C GLY A 10 -5.20 -14.22 17.78
N PHE A 11 -5.89 -14.75 16.79
CA PHE A 11 -7.31 -14.54 16.61
C PHE A 11 -8.09 -15.83 16.84
N ILE A 12 -9.25 -15.70 17.47
CA ILE A 12 -10.20 -16.78 17.65
C ILE A 12 -11.37 -16.53 16.70
N LEU A 13 -11.59 -17.49 15.83
CA LEU A 13 -12.62 -17.47 14.81
C LEU A 13 -13.56 -18.66 15.02
N ASP A 14 -14.77 -18.58 14.52
CA ASP A 14 -15.64 -19.75 14.34
C ASP A 14 -15.28 -20.50 13.04
N ASP A 15 -15.94 -21.61 12.79
CA ASP A 15 -15.79 -22.41 11.56
C ASP A 15 -16.22 -21.65 10.29
N LYS A 16 -16.98 -20.57 10.46
CA LYS A 16 -17.41 -19.64 9.40
C LYS A 16 -16.47 -18.45 9.24
N LYS A 17 -15.34 -18.44 9.97
CA LYS A 17 -14.34 -17.38 10.02
C LYS A 17 -14.85 -16.04 10.61
N ASN A 18 -15.91 -16.07 11.44
CA ASN A 18 -16.29 -14.89 12.19
C ASN A 18 -15.43 -14.78 13.46
N PRO A 19 -15.08 -13.57 13.91
CA PRO A 19 -14.38 -13.39 15.18
C PRO A 19 -15.26 -13.80 16.36
N VAL A 20 -14.69 -14.53 17.29
CA VAL A 20 -15.37 -14.93 18.52
C VAL A 20 -14.84 -14.08 19.67
N ASN A 21 -15.70 -13.23 20.23
CA ASN A 21 -15.41 -12.43 21.41
C ASN A 21 -15.65 -13.21 22.69
N ASP A 22 -15.17 -12.69 23.80
CA ASP A 22 -15.39 -13.21 25.15
C ASP A 22 -15.05 -14.69 25.35
N VAL A 23 -14.16 -15.23 24.51
CA VAL A 23 -13.60 -16.56 24.74
C VAL A 23 -12.65 -16.47 25.93
N ASN A 24 -12.92 -17.25 26.98
CA ASN A 24 -12.00 -17.38 28.11
C ASN A 24 -10.83 -18.26 27.73
N ILE A 25 -9.63 -17.72 27.84
CA ILE A 25 -8.37 -18.41 27.60
C ILE A 25 -7.72 -18.64 28.96
N THR A 26 -7.67 -19.88 29.40
CA THR A 26 -7.17 -20.25 30.75
C THR A 26 -5.94 -21.12 30.64
N ILE A 27 -4.95 -20.79 31.46
CA ILE A 27 -3.72 -21.56 31.63
C ILE A 27 -3.28 -21.55 33.09
N GLN A 28 -3.17 -22.70 33.71
CA GLN A 28 -2.67 -22.85 35.11
C GLN A 28 -3.23 -21.78 36.08
N GLY A 29 -4.52 -21.42 35.96
CA GLY A 29 -5.18 -20.42 36.81
C GLY A 29 -5.07 -18.96 36.35
N LEU A 30 -4.32 -18.66 35.31
CA LEU A 30 -4.32 -17.37 34.63
C LEU A 30 -5.40 -17.37 33.55
N THR A 31 -6.18 -16.30 33.47
CA THR A 31 -7.27 -16.18 32.48
C THR A 31 -7.12 -14.87 31.71
N SER A 32 -7.29 -14.94 30.40
CA SER A 32 -7.42 -13.82 29.47
C SER A 32 -8.71 -14.00 28.67
N GLN A 33 -9.19 -12.95 27.99
CA GLN A 33 -10.36 -13.03 27.13
C GLN A 33 -10.06 -12.48 25.74
N SER A 34 -10.70 -13.06 24.72
CA SER A 34 -10.67 -12.49 23.39
C SER A 34 -11.52 -11.22 23.32
N ASN A 35 -11.04 -10.23 22.59
CA ASN A 35 -11.77 -8.98 22.37
C ASN A 35 -12.85 -9.12 21.27
N ALA A 36 -13.60 -8.06 21.01
CA ALA A 36 -14.67 -8.04 20.00
C ALA A 36 -14.20 -8.37 18.56
N LYS A 37 -12.91 -8.36 18.29
CA LYS A 37 -12.31 -8.76 17.02
C LYS A 37 -11.75 -10.19 17.05
N GLY A 38 -12.02 -10.92 18.14
CA GLY A 38 -11.49 -12.25 18.33
C GLY A 38 -10.01 -12.31 18.72
N PHE A 39 -9.33 -11.17 18.89
CA PHE A 39 -7.92 -11.14 19.26
C PHE A 39 -7.72 -11.46 20.72
N TYR A 40 -6.71 -12.25 21.03
CA TYR A 40 -6.27 -12.58 22.38
C TYR A 40 -4.76 -12.53 22.51
N SER A 41 -4.30 -12.30 23.75
CA SER A 41 -2.89 -12.29 24.10
C SER A 41 -2.72 -12.73 25.56
N LEU A 42 -1.84 -13.68 25.79
CA LEU A 42 -1.61 -14.29 27.10
C LEU A 42 -0.15 -14.63 27.30
N ALA A 43 0.40 -14.30 28.48
CA ALA A 43 1.72 -14.77 28.90
C ALA A 43 1.64 -16.21 29.37
N ILE A 44 2.52 -17.08 28.83
CA ILE A 44 2.53 -18.51 29.14
C ILE A 44 3.89 -18.94 29.71
N PRO A 45 3.94 -19.95 30.64
CA PRO A 45 5.18 -20.54 31.12
C PRO A 45 6.00 -21.11 29.95
N SER A 46 7.32 -21.01 30.04
CA SER A 46 8.22 -21.54 29.03
C SER A 46 8.93 -22.79 29.45
N ASN A 47 9.43 -23.57 28.47
CA ASN A 47 10.16 -24.82 28.63
C ASN A 47 9.37 -25.97 29.32
N GLU A 48 8.06 -25.81 29.42
CA GLU A 48 7.18 -26.86 29.89
C GLU A 48 6.01 -27.08 28.92
N LYS A 49 5.45 -28.26 28.95
CA LYS A 49 4.28 -28.60 28.17
C LYS A 49 3.06 -28.03 28.84
N VAL A 50 2.45 -27.02 28.23
CA VAL A 50 1.34 -26.26 28.79
C VAL A 50 0.07 -26.51 28.01
N ALA A 51 -1.05 -26.69 28.72
CA ALA A 51 -2.37 -26.79 28.14
C ALA A 51 -3.10 -25.46 28.31
N VAL A 52 -3.36 -24.78 27.17
CA VAL A 52 -4.17 -23.56 27.12
C VAL A 52 -5.58 -23.96 26.77
N VAL A 53 -6.52 -23.61 27.60
CA VAL A 53 -7.93 -23.95 27.43
C VAL A 53 -8.71 -22.75 26.95
N PHE A 54 -9.38 -22.90 25.82
CA PHE A 54 -10.28 -21.91 25.24
C PHE A 54 -11.72 -22.37 25.49
N SER A 55 -12.52 -21.57 26.18
CA SER A 55 -13.89 -21.90 26.52
C SER A 55 -14.81 -20.73 26.25
N HIS A 56 -15.95 -21.02 25.61
CA HIS A 56 -17.02 -20.07 25.34
C HIS A 56 -18.38 -20.76 25.48
N ILE A 57 -19.42 -20.02 25.86
CA ILE A 57 -20.73 -20.60 26.15
C ILE A 57 -21.36 -21.27 24.90
N SER A 58 -21.11 -20.76 23.73
CA SER A 58 -21.69 -21.21 22.45
C SER A 58 -20.76 -22.14 21.63
N PHE A 59 -19.52 -22.35 22.03
CA PHE A 59 -18.55 -23.13 21.28
C PHE A 59 -18.02 -24.34 22.08
N LYS A 60 -17.60 -25.35 21.34
CA LYS A 60 -16.90 -26.50 21.96
C LYS A 60 -15.60 -25.99 22.60
N LYS A 61 -15.35 -26.48 23.79
CA LYS A 61 -14.10 -26.23 24.50
C LYS A 61 -12.93 -26.74 23.66
N ALA A 62 -11.92 -25.93 23.43
CA ALA A 62 -10.71 -26.31 22.73
C ALA A 62 -9.54 -26.24 23.70
N THR A 63 -8.64 -27.21 23.63
CA THR A 63 -7.41 -27.24 24.42
C THR A 63 -6.22 -27.25 23.49
N LEU A 64 -5.37 -26.22 23.61
CA LEU A 64 -4.13 -26.07 22.89
C LEU A 64 -3.00 -26.59 23.78
N ILE A 65 -2.28 -27.59 23.31
CA ILE A 65 -1.09 -28.10 24.00
C ILE A 65 0.14 -27.59 23.23
N LEU A 66 0.99 -26.81 23.92
CA LEU A 66 2.21 -26.30 23.33
C LEU A 66 3.34 -26.26 24.37
N THR A 67 4.55 -26.24 23.87
CA THR A 67 5.75 -25.93 24.63
C THR A 67 6.36 -24.68 23.97
N VAL A 68 6.65 -23.67 24.74
CA VAL A 68 7.18 -22.39 24.30
C VAL A 68 8.56 -22.18 24.89
N SER A 69 9.49 -21.70 24.10
CA SER A 69 10.81 -21.31 24.58
C SER A 69 10.73 -20.03 25.41
N PRO A 70 11.68 -19.76 26.32
CA PRO A 70 11.72 -18.47 27.01
C PRO A 70 11.69 -17.31 25.97
N ASN A 71 10.80 -16.34 26.24
CA ASN A 71 10.65 -15.12 25.43
C ASN A 71 10.07 -15.33 24.01
N GLU A 72 9.59 -16.52 23.72
CA GLU A 72 8.94 -16.80 22.43
C GLU A 72 7.57 -16.11 22.36
N VAL A 73 7.31 -15.46 21.23
CA VAL A 73 5.96 -15.00 20.85
C VAL A 73 5.39 -15.98 19.86
N VAL A 74 4.36 -16.70 20.26
CA VAL A 74 3.65 -17.65 19.39
C VAL A 74 2.38 -16.98 18.89
N ASP A 75 2.29 -16.77 17.58
CA ASP A 75 1.06 -16.33 16.91
C ASP A 75 0.24 -17.55 16.53
N PHE A 76 -0.93 -17.71 17.15
CA PHE A 76 -1.80 -18.84 16.93
C PHE A 76 -3.25 -18.41 16.76
N ASN A 77 -3.80 -18.64 15.56
CA ASN A 77 -5.20 -18.40 15.28
C ASN A 77 -5.98 -19.69 15.48
N LEU A 78 -7.01 -19.63 16.32
CA LEU A 78 -7.85 -20.76 16.68
C LEU A 78 -9.21 -20.65 15.97
N VAL A 79 -9.66 -21.77 15.41
CA VAL A 79 -11.04 -21.91 14.93
C VAL A 79 -11.81 -22.76 15.92
N LEU A 80 -12.89 -22.20 16.49
CA LEU A 80 -13.80 -22.88 17.40
C LEU A 80 -15.02 -23.41 16.65
N SER A 81 -15.41 -24.65 16.91
CA SER A 81 -16.63 -25.25 16.38
C SER A 81 -17.81 -24.97 17.30
N GLU A 82 -19.01 -24.70 16.75
CA GLU A 82 -20.23 -24.48 17.52
C GLU A 82 -20.60 -25.74 18.34
N LYS A 83 -21.23 -25.50 19.46
CA LYS A 83 -21.70 -26.56 20.35
C LYS A 83 -22.98 -27.18 19.76
N GLU A 84 -22.86 -28.30 19.03
CA GLU A 84 -24.01 -29.22 18.86
C GLU A 84 -24.14 -30.04 20.12
N GLU A 85 -25.39 -30.29 20.56
CA GLU A 85 -25.63 -31.10 21.77
C GLU A 85 -25.08 -32.53 21.59
N GLN A 86 -23.82 -32.71 21.78
CA GLN A 86 -23.13 -33.90 22.30
C GLN A 86 -21.62 -33.82 22.16
N MET A 87 -20.98 -33.69 23.30
CA MET A 87 -19.67 -34.12 23.76
C MET A 87 -18.52 -34.31 22.77
N GLY A 88 -17.47 -33.51 22.99
CA GLY A 88 -16.09 -33.77 22.56
C GLY A 88 -15.22 -32.54 22.78
N GLU A 89 -14.25 -32.63 23.66
CA GLU A 89 -13.19 -31.62 23.79
C GLU A 89 -12.30 -31.71 22.55
N VAL A 90 -12.15 -30.59 21.82
CA VAL A 90 -11.30 -30.52 20.63
C VAL A 90 -9.88 -30.17 21.07
N PHE A 91 -8.96 -31.13 20.95
CA PHE A 91 -7.53 -30.86 21.15
C PHE A 91 -6.93 -30.30 19.88
N VAL A 92 -6.52 -29.03 19.93
CA VAL A 92 -5.83 -28.37 18.82
C VAL A 92 -4.33 -28.22 19.15
N ASN A 93 -3.49 -28.73 18.29
CA ASN A 93 -2.05 -28.61 18.45
C ASN A 93 -1.57 -27.34 17.73
N ALA A 94 -0.98 -26.37 18.47
CA ALA A 94 -0.44 -25.11 17.90
C ALA A 94 0.58 -25.37 16.78
N ASN A 95 1.14 -26.56 16.80
CA ASN A 95 2.09 -26.99 15.79
C ASN A 95 1.48 -27.32 14.41
N ASN A 96 0.18 -27.14 14.16
CA ASN A 96 -0.48 -27.50 12.90
C ASN A 96 -0.34 -26.47 11.75
N LYS A 97 0.32 -25.32 11.97
CA LYS A 97 0.59 -24.37 10.90
C LYS A 97 1.53 -25.01 9.87
N LYS A 98 1.02 -25.31 8.67
CA LYS A 98 1.73 -26.09 7.62
C LYS A 98 2.57 -25.21 6.69
N SER A 99 2.46 -23.92 6.82
CA SER A 99 3.25 -22.95 6.07
C SER A 99 3.61 -21.78 6.98
N VAL A 100 4.88 -21.43 7.00
CA VAL A 100 5.39 -20.22 7.64
C VAL A 100 5.94 -19.32 6.55
N GLN A 101 5.32 -18.17 6.37
CA GLN A 101 5.74 -17.17 5.40
C GLN A 101 6.37 -16.00 6.14
N GLY A 102 7.20 -15.22 5.47
CA GLY A 102 7.62 -13.90 5.93
C GLY A 102 6.45 -12.91 5.86
N ILE A 103 5.36 -13.22 6.55
CA ILE A 103 4.15 -12.39 6.59
C ILE A 103 4.17 -11.58 7.86
N LEU A 104 3.95 -10.29 7.71
CA LEU A 104 3.63 -9.40 8.81
C LEU A 104 2.12 -9.33 8.96
N THR A 105 1.61 -9.77 10.09
CA THR A 105 0.23 -9.55 10.48
C THR A 105 0.14 -8.25 11.27
N ILE A 106 -0.72 -7.33 10.84
CA ILE A 106 -0.92 -6.02 11.48
C ILE A 106 -2.26 -6.01 12.19
N GLU A 107 -2.25 -5.58 13.46
CA GLU A 107 -3.48 -5.44 14.22
C GLU A 107 -4.31 -4.26 13.70
N PRO A 108 -5.60 -4.45 13.32
CA PRO A 108 -6.44 -3.39 12.77
C PRO A 108 -6.69 -2.21 13.74
N ALA A 109 -6.62 -2.43 15.06
CA ALA A 109 -6.75 -1.36 16.03
C ALA A 109 -5.63 -0.31 15.90
N THR A 110 -4.44 -0.75 15.51
CA THR A 110 -3.30 0.14 15.27
C THR A 110 -3.57 1.11 14.12
N LEU A 111 -4.27 0.67 13.07
CA LEU A 111 -4.56 1.49 11.88
C LEU A 111 -5.32 2.78 12.18
N LYS A 112 -6.31 2.70 13.08
CA LYS A 112 -7.19 3.84 13.39
C LYS A 112 -6.50 4.94 14.18
N ASN A 113 -5.44 4.60 14.84
CA ASN A 113 -4.79 5.46 15.82
C ASN A 113 -3.52 6.13 15.28
N ILE A 114 -2.99 5.68 14.15
CA ILE A 114 -1.78 6.26 13.56
C ILE A 114 -2.11 7.61 12.93
N PRO A 115 -1.47 8.69 13.39
CA PRO A 115 -1.63 9.99 12.76
C PRO A 115 -1.00 10.00 11.38
N GLY A 116 -1.65 10.65 10.43
CA GLY A 116 -1.14 10.77 9.08
C GLY A 116 -2.12 11.44 8.13
N ALA A 117 -1.59 12.09 7.13
CA ALA A 117 -2.37 12.80 6.13
C ALA A 117 -3.32 11.89 5.33
N ASN A 118 -2.99 10.63 5.18
CA ASN A 118 -3.85 9.62 4.56
C ASN A 118 -4.15 8.49 5.57
N PRO A 119 -5.35 8.43 6.16
CA PRO A 119 -5.72 7.42 7.16
C PRO A 119 -6.06 6.09 6.49
N GLY A 120 -5.07 5.44 5.89
CA GLY A 120 -5.21 4.14 5.25
C GLY A 120 -4.24 3.11 5.82
N ILE A 121 -4.40 1.86 5.39
CA ILE A 121 -3.43 0.80 5.65
C ILE A 121 -2.04 1.17 5.12
N GLU A 122 -2.00 1.92 4.04
CA GLU A 122 -0.79 2.35 3.38
C GLU A 122 0.10 3.20 4.29
N ASN A 123 -0.51 4.00 5.18
CA ASN A 123 0.24 4.79 6.16
C ASN A 123 1.03 3.89 7.13
N VAL A 124 0.42 2.77 7.54
CA VAL A 124 1.09 1.75 8.35
C VAL A 124 2.17 1.05 7.56
N LEU A 125 1.87 0.64 6.32
CA LEU A 125 2.86 -0.02 5.46
C LEU A 125 4.08 0.87 5.22
N LYS A 126 3.88 2.18 5.06
CA LYS A 126 4.96 3.15 4.89
C LYS A 126 5.87 3.27 6.13
N SER A 127 5.44 2.83 7.30
CA SER A 127 6.28 2.74 8.50
C SER A 127 7.11 1.44 8.58
N LEU A 128 6.93 0.50 7.65
CA LEU A 128 7.69 -0.74 7.60
C LEU A 128 9.00 -0.57 6.84
N ALA A 129 10.01 -1.35 7.22
CA ALA A 129 11.23 -1.50 6.43
C ALA A 129 10.89 -2.08 5.03
N GLY A 130 11.64 -1.67 4.01
CA GLY A 130 11.44 -2.13 2.63
C GLY A 130 10.23 -1.54 1.90
N VAL A 131 9.38 -0.76 2.57
CA VAL A 131 8.25 -0.06 1.95
C VAL A 131 8.54 1.43 1.87
N ASN A 132 8.64 1.97 0.69
CA ASN A 132 9.05 3.35 0.45
C ASN A 132 7.90 4.19 -0.13
N SER A 133 7.85 5.45 0.26
CA SER A 133 7.02 6.48 -0.35
C SER A 133 7.51 7.84 0.15
N ASN A 134 7.57 8.80 -0.72
CA ASN A 134 7.87 10.20 -0.40
C ASN A 134 6.64 11.11 -0.53
N ASN A 135 5.46 10.52 -0.69
CA ASN A 135 4.21 11.25 -0.86
C ASN A 135 3.22 10.84 0.22
N GLU A 136 2.97 11.76 1.16
CA GLU A 136 2.03 11.54 2.26
C GLU A 136 0.56 11.58 1.85
N LEU A 137 0.25 12.18 0.71
CA LEU A 137 -1.12 12.31 0.20
C LEU A 137 -1.52 11.13 -0.71
N SER A 138 -0.53 10.36 -1.16
CA SER A 138 -0.76 9.20 -2.02
C SER A 138 -0.99 7.93 -1.21
N SER A 139 -1.87 7.07 -1.69
CA SER A 139 -2.01 5.69 -1.22
C SER A 139 -0.97 4.74 -1.82
N GLN A 140 -0.24 5.17 -2.83
CA GLN A 140 0.81 4.38 -3.48
C GLN A 140 2.01 4.15 -2.56
N TYR A 141 2.60 2.97 -2.70
CA TYR A 141 3.85 2.60 -2.04
C TYR A 141 4.71 1.71 -2.94
N ALA A 142 6.00 1.87 -2.83
CA ALA A 142 7.01 1.04 -3.51
C ALA A 142 7.58 0.03 -2.52
N VAL A 143 7.84 -1.21 -2.98
CA VAL A 143 8.38 -2.26 -2.13
C VAL A 143 9.68 -2.81 -2.71
N ARG A 144 10.77 -2.67 -1.95
CA ARG A 144 12.09 -3.21 -2.30
C ARG A 144 12.49 -2.87 -3.74
N GLY A 145 12.41 -1.58 -4.08
CA GLY A 145 12.78 -1.07 -5.39
C GLY A 145 11.80 -1.31 -6.53
N GLY A 146 10.68 -1.99 -6.26
CA GLY A 146 9.61 -2.10 -7.24
C GLY A 146 8.71 -0.88 -7.26
N ASN A 147 7.99 -0.70 -8.36
CA ASN A 147 7.05 0.39 -8.52
C ASN A 147 5.71 0.06 -7.80
N TYR A 148 4.83 1.07 -7.66
CA TYR A 148 3.54 0.88 -6.98
C TYR A 148 2.61 -0.14 -7.69
N ASP A 149 2.68 -0.26 -8.99
CA ASP A 149 1.90 -1.19 -9.82
C ASP A 149 2.43 -2.64 -9.78
N GLU A 150 3.57 -2.86 -9.13
CA GLU A 150 4.12 -4.19 -8.86
C GLU A 150 3.57 -4.84 -7.58
N ASN A 151 2.61 -4.23 -6.91
CA ASN A 151 2.03 -4.72 -5.67
C ASN A 151 0.67 -5.37 -5.90
N LEU A 152 0.46 -6.53 -5.26
CA LEU A 152 -0.83 -7.24 -5.24
C LEU A 152 -1.65 -6.81 -4.05
N VAL A 153 -2.95 -6.61 -4.26
CA VAL A 153 -3.91 -6.39 -3.18
C VAL A 153 -5.06 -7.37 -3.33
N TYR A 154 -5.32 -8.11 -2.27
CA TYR A 154 -6.49 -8.98 -2.13
C TYR A 154 -7.40 -8.46 -1.02
N VAL A 155 -8.70 -8.55 -1.23
CA VAL A 155 -9.71 -8.34 -0.18
C VAL A 155 -10.64 -9.54 -0.17
N ASN A 156 -10.73 -10.22 0.96
CA ASN A 156 -11.52 -11.45 1.11
C ASN A 156 -11.19 -12.54 0.05
N GLU A 157 -9.90 -12.69 -0.29
CA GLU A 157 -9.37 -13.61 -1.31
C GLU A 157 -9.71 -13.21 -2.77
N VAL A 158 -10.30 -12.04 -3.00
CA VAL A 158 -10.57 -11.49 -4.33
C VAL A 158 -9.48 -10.48 -4.68
N GLU A 159 -8.85 -10.65 -5.83
CA GLU A 159 -7.87 -9.69 -6.32
C GLU A 159 -8.55 -8.37 -6.69
N VAL A 160 -8.00 -7.27 -6.19
CA VAL A 160 -8.45 -5.93 -6.51
C VAL A 160 -7.57 -5.36 -7.62
N TYR A 161 -8.16 -5.15 -8.77
CA TYR A 161 -7.47 -4.51 -9.89
C TYR A 161 -7.37 -3.00 -9.63
N ARG A 162 -6.20 -2.44 -9.95
CA ARG A 162 -5.96 -1.00 -9.81
C ARG A 162 -6.35 -0.47 -8.42
N PRO A 163 -5.81 -1.06 -7.31
CA PRO A 163 -6.15 -0.64 -5.95
C PRO A 163 -5.74 0.81 -5.67
N PHE A 164 -4.88 1.38 -6.51
CA PHE A 164 -4.40 2.75 -6.48
C PHE A 164 -4.79 3.47 -7.76
N LEU A 165 -5.13 4.73 -7.68
CA LEU A 165 -5.31 5.57 -8.85
C LEU A 165 -3.97 5.77 -9.56
N ILE A 166 -3.98 5.81 -10.88
CA ILE A 166 -2.75 5.81 -11.69
C ILE A 166 -2.19 7.22 -11.86
N ARG A 167 -2.88 8.21 -11.41
CA ARG A 167 -2.34 9.56 -11.40
C ARG A 167 -1.17 9.60 -10.43
N SER A 168 0.03 9.59 -10.98
CA SER A 168 1.24 9.62 -10.19
C SER A 168 1.36 10.93 -9.42
N GLY A 169 1.34 10.82 -8.14
CA GLY A 169 2.14 11.65 -7.27
C GLY A 169 1.52 12.81 -6.60
N GLN A 170 0.45 13.45 -6.97
CA GLN A 170 0.11 14.65 -6.21
C GLN A 170 -1.01 14.44 -5.19
N GLN A 171 -2.07 13.76 -5.47
CA GLN A 171 -3.19 13.70 -4.51
C GLN A 171 -4.16 12.62 -4.92
N GLU A 172 -3.78 11.41 -4.68
CA GLU A 172 -4.63 10.27 -4.94
C GLU A 172 -5.72 10.19 -3.88
N GLY A 173 -6.86 9.70 -4.31
CA GLY A 173 -7.99 9.48 -3.45
C GLY A 173 -7.76 8.43 -2.38
N LEU A 174 -8.84 8.05 -1.75
CA LEU A 174 -8.86 6.92 -0.85
C LEU A 174 -8.43 5.66 -1.59
N SER A 175 -7.57 4.85 -0.96
CA SER A 175 -7.28 3.52 -1.45
C SER A 175 -8.55 2.65 -1.44
N PHE A 176 -8.54 1.55 -2.20
CA PHE A 176 -9.66 0.62 -2.22
C PHE A 176 -10.02 0.12 -0.81
N THR A 177 -9.03 -0.07 0.06
CA THR A 177 -9.23 -0.68 1.37
C THR A 177 -9.89 0.26 2.36
N ASN A 178 -11.06 -0.13 2.89
CA ASN A 178 -11.72 0.59 3.97
C ASN A 178 -11.28 0.03 5.33
N THR A 179 -10.51 0.82 6.08
CA THR A 179 -9.94 0.42 7.38
C THR A 179 -10.99 0.09 8.43
N ASP A 180 -12.21 0.65 8.32
CA ASP A 180 -13.31 0.36 9.25
C ASP A 180 -13.84 -1.07 9.10
N LEU A 181 -13.63 -1.69 7.94
CA LEU A 181 -14.14 -3.03 7.63
C LEU A 181 -13.11 -4.14 7.91
N ILE A 182 -11.87 -3.80 8.20
CA ILE A 182 -10.75 -4.76 8.27
C ILE A 182 -10.79 -5.57 9.56
N GLN A 183 -10.57 -6.88 9.43
CA GLN A 183 -10.30 -7.82 10.52
C GLN A 183 -8.84 -8.20 10.61
N ASN A 184 -8.21 -8.53 9.47
CA ASN A 184 -6.84 -9.00 9.41
C ASN A 184 -6.14 -8.44 8.18
N ILE A 185 -4.82 -8.24 8.31
CA ILE A 185 -3.94 -7.77 7.25
C ILE A 185 -2.70 -8.62 7.27
N ASP A 186 -2.44 -9.27 6.16
CA ASP A 186 -1.22 -10.02 5.90
C ASP A 186 -0.42 -9.35 4.79
N PHE A 187 0.79 -8.93 5.10
CA PHE A 187 1.69 -8.26 4.15
C PHE A 187 2.97 -9.07 3.94
N SER A 188 3.37 -9.25 2.69
CA SER A 188 4.62 -9.92 2.30
C SER A 188 5.41 -9.06 1.30
N ALA A 189 6.65 -8.72 1.65
CA ALA A 189 7.55 -7.94 0.82
C ALA A 189 8.48 -8.85 -0.01
N GLY A 190 7.94 -9.50 -1.03
CA GLY A 190 8.68 -10.43 -1.91
C GLY A 190 8.78 -11.86 -1.37
N GLY A 191 9.29 -12.77 -2.20
CA GLY A 191 9.40 -14.18 -1.84
C GLY A 191 8.07 -14.90 -1.58
N PHE A 192 6.95 -14.38 -2.07
CA PHE A 192 5.60 -14.89 -1.80
C PHE A 192 5.25 -16.14 -2.61
N GLN A 193 4.28 -16.90 -2.11
CA GLN A 193 3.85 -18.22 -2.64
C GLN A 193 3.23 -18.16 -4.03
N SER A 194 3.15 -19.31 -4.72
CA SER A 194 2.64 -19.43 -6.08
C SER A 194 1.14 -19.15 -6.22
N LYS A 195 0.36 -19.27 -5.15
CA LYS A 195 -1.07 -18.89 -5.14
C LYS A 195 -1.30 -17.40 -5.39
N PHE A 196 -0.33 -16.56 -5.03
CA PHE A 196 -0.37 -15.15 -5.33
C PHE A 196 0.23 -14.88 -6.70
N GLY A 197 -0.50 -14.17 -7.57
CA GLY A 197 -0.18 -14.05 -9.00
C GLY A 197 0.60 -12.83 -9.38
N ASP A 198 0.99 -12.68 -10.48
CA ASP A 198 1.15 -11.76 -11.59
C ASP A 198 1.70 -10.35 -11.21
N LYS A 199 2.50 -10.24 -10.13
CA LYS A 199 3.18 -9.01 -9.68
C LYS A 199 4.59 -9.34 -9.19
N LEU A 200 5.46 -8.30 -9.13
CA LEU A 200 6.89 -8.46 -8.89
C LEU A 200 7.35 -8.08 -7.49
N SER A 201 6.56 -7.36 -6.68
CA SER A 201 7.12 -6.75 -5.48
C SER A 201 6.50 -7.20 -4.17
N SER A 202 5.20 -7.09 -3.98
CA SER A 202 4.58 -7.44 -2.71
C SER A 202 3.17 -8.00 -2.85
N VAL A 203 2.69 -8.57 -1.75
CA VAL A 203 1.30 -9.00 -1.58
C VAL A 203 0.73 -8.41 -0.30
N LEU A 204 -0.43 -7.81 -0.42
CA LEU A 204 -1.27 -7.34 0.67
C LEU A 204 -2.58 -8.11 0.64
N ASP A 205 -2.79 -9.00 1.61
CA ASP A 205 -4.00 -9.83 1.73
C ASP A 205 -4.83 -9.36 2.92
N ILE A 206 -6.02 -8.87 2.64
CA ILE A 206 -6.90 -8.22 3.61
C ILE A 206 -8.16 -9.04 3.77
N THR A 207 -8.52 -9.29 5.02
CA THR A 207 -9.80 -9.91 5.36
C THR A 207 -10.68 -8.91 6.07
N TYR A 208 -11.90 -8.70 5.55
CA TYR A 208 -12.92 -7.89 6.21
C TYR A 208 -13.59 -8.68 7.32
N ARG A 209 -13.94 -7.98 8.39
CA ARG A 209 -14.60 -8.59 9.55
C ARG A 209 -15.99 -9.09 9.19
N LYS A 210 -16.43 -10.11 9.89
CA LYS A 210 -17.79 -10.59 9.85
C LYS A 210 -18.47 -10.20 11.15
N PRO A 211 -19.60 -9.47 11.11
CA PRO A 211 -20.32 -9.05 12.30
C PRO A 211 -20.78 -10.24 13.13
N THR A 212 -20.61 -10.15 14.45
CA THR A 212 -21.18 -11.09 15.42
C THR A 212 -22.40 -10.54 16.14
N GLN A 213 -22.57 -9.22 16.07
CA GLN A 213 -23.70 -8.47 16.65
C GLN A 213 -23.99 -7.24 15.77
N PHE A 214 -25.15 -6.64 15.97
CA PHE A 214 -25.46 -5.35 15.38
C PHE A 214 -24.57 -4.27 15.98
N GLY A 215 -24.07 -3.36 15.15
CA GLY A 215 -23.22 -2.25 15.60
C GLY A 215 -23.05 -1.21 14.51
N ALA A 216 -22.61 -0.02 14.93
CA ALA A 216 -22.26 1.05 14.01
C ALA A 216 -21.00 1.77 14.53
N THR A 217 -20.20 2.26 13.59
CA THR A 217 -19.04 3.10 13.91
C THR A 217 -19.11 4.35 13.05
N VAL A 218 -18.83 5.50 13.64
CA VAL A 218 -18.79 6.80 12.95
C VAL A 218 -17.48 7.48 13.31
N GLU A 219 -16.79 7.95 12.31
CA GLU A 219 -15.61 8.81 12.45
C GLU A 219 -15.86 10.13 11.73
N ALA A 220 -15.53 11.25 12.37
CA ALA A 220 -15.57 12.57 11.78
C ALA A 220 -14.28 13.32 12.07
N SER A 221 -13.75 14.04 11.08
CA SER A 221 -12.55 14.86 11.19
C SER A 221 -12.62 16.04 10.24
N PHE A 222 -11.69 17.00 10.37
CA PHE A 222 -11.61 18.12 9.44
C PHE A 222 -11.28 17.70 7.99
N LEU A 223 -10.73 16.50 7.81
CA LEU A 223 -10.39 15.95 6.49
C LEU A 223 -11.51 15.11 5.88
N GLY A 224 -12.61 14.89 6.60
CA GLY A 224 -13.72 14.08 6.15
C GLY A 224 -14.27 13.17 7.25
N GLY A 225 -14.95 12.11 6.85
CA GLY A 225 -15.52 11.17 7.79
C GLY A 225 -15.84 9.82 7.20
N SER A 226 -16.10 8.86 8.07
CA SER A 226 -16.54 7.53 7.69
C SER A 226 -17.67 7.04 8.60
N ALA A 227 -18.46 6.13 8.08
CA ALA A 227 -19.44 5.41 8.85
C ALA A 227 -19.45 3.94 8.44
N SER A 228 -19.57 3.03 9.39
CA SER A 228 -19.75 1.61 9.10
C SER A 228 -20.93 1.03 9.90
N LEU A 229 -21.64 0.12 9.27
CA LEU A 229 -22.79 -0.56 9.82
C LEU A 229 -22.60 -2.08 9.77
N ASP A 230 -22.79 -2.72 10.90
CA ASP A 230 -22.71 -4.15 11.10
C ASP A 230 -24.12 -4.71 11.27
N VAL A 231 -24.47 -5.68 10.45
CA VAL A 231 -25.79 -6.32 10.49
C VAL A 231 -25.64 -7.84 10.55
N ILE A 232 -26.42 -8.45 11.40
CA ILE A 232 -26.52 -9.91 11.50
C ILE A 232 -27.99 -10.33 11.58
N SER A 233 -28.34 -11.38 10.87
CA SER A 233 -29.71 -11.95 10.97
C SER A 233 -29.91 -12.70 12.30
N LYS A 234 -31.16 -12.83 12.72
CA LYS A 234 -31.53 -13.54 13.98
C LYS A 234 -31.05 -15.00 13.98
N ASP A 235 -31.10 -15.65 12.82
CA ASP A 235 -30.63 -17.03 12.62
C ASP A 235 -29.10 -17.12 12.41
N LYS A 236 -28.39 -15.98 12.44
CA LYS A 236 -26.92 -15.82 12.21
C LYS A 236 -26.42 -16.35 10.86
N ARG A 237 -27.33 -16.66 9.92
CA ARG A 237 -26.95 -17.16 8.59
C ARG A 237 -26.51 -16.04 7.66
N TRP A 238 -27.01 -14.82 7.84
CA TRP A 238 -26.63 -13.64 7.09
C TRP A 238 -25.84 -12.68 7.96
N THR A 239 -24.70 -12.25 7.44
CA THR A 239 -23.95 -11.14 8.01
C THR A 239 -23.62 -10.15 6.91
N ALA A 240 -23.75 -8.86 7.20
CA ALA A 240 -23.38 -7.80 6.29
C ALA A 240 -22.61 -6.71 7.03
N ILE A 241 -21.59 -6.20 6.39
CA ILE A 241 -20.88 -5.02 6.82
C ILE A 241 -20.83 -4.04 5.66
N THR A 242 -21.25 -2.80 5.93
CA THR A 242 -21.22 -1.73 4.93
C THR A 242 -20.48 -0.54 5.51
N GLY A 243 -19.59 0.04 4.73
CA GLY A 243 -18.84 1.24 5.10
C GLY A 243 -18.99 2.31 4.03
N VAL A 244 -19.14 3.55 4.46
CA VAL A 244 -19.15 4.75 3.63
C VAL A 244 -18.02 5.65 4.07
N ARG A 245 -17.25 6.18 3.13
CA ARG A 245 -16.19 7.15 3.42
C ARG A 245 -16.36 8.38 2.53
N TYR A 246 -16.11 9.53 3.13
CA TYR A 246 -15.96 10.80 2.43
C TYR A 246 -14.68 11.46 2.89
N ARG A 247 -13.92 12.03 1.96
CA ARG A 247 -12.71 12.77 2.26
C ARG A 247 -12.57 13.98 1.37
N ASN A 248 -12.06 15.05 1.95
CA ASN A 248 -11.68 16.26 1.27
C ASN A 248 -10.28 16.68 1.74
N ASN A 249 -9.32 16.66 0.82
CA ASN A 249 -7.93 16.99 1.15
C ASN A 249 -7.60 18.48 0.97
N SER A 250 -8.56 19.36 0.72
CA SER A 250 -8.31 20.79 0.51
C SER A 250 -7.60 21.45 1.69
N LEU A 251 -7.90 21.04 2.92
CA LEU A 251 -7.18 21.55 4.11
C LEU A 251 -5.67 21.23 4.06
N LEU A 252 -5.29 20.02 3.63
CA LEU A 252 -3.89 19.60 3.49
C LEU A 252 -3.21 20.36 2.36
N VAL A 253 -3.89 20.55 1.25
CA VAL A 253 -3.36 21.21 0.05
C VAL A 253 -3.21 22.70 0.27
N ASN A 254 -4.21 23.34 0.84
CA ASN A 254 -4.19 24.78 1.14
C ASN A 254 -3.19 25.15 2.23
N SER A 255 -2.64 24.15 2.94
CA SER A 255 -1.52 24.35 3.85
C SER A 255 -0.18 24.49 3.15
N GLN A 256 -0.09 24.22 1.85
CA GLN A 256 1.14 24.45 1.08
C GLN A 256 1.42 25.96 1.01
N GLU A 257 2.71 26.32 0.94
CA GLU A 257 3.13 27.72 0.77
C GLU A 257 2.64 28.33 -0.57
N THR A 258 2.38 27.46 -1.55
CA THR A 258 1.77 27.82 -2.81
C THR A 258 0.26 27.84 -2.67
N GLN A 259 -0.36 28.98 -2.71
CA GLN A 259 -1.81 29.11 -2.77
C GLN A 259 -2.33 28.41 -4.03
N THR A 260 -3.22 27.46 -3.85
CA THR A 260 -3.89 26.77 -4.95
C THR A 260 -5.37 26.66 -4.63
N ASN A 261 -6.22 26.89 -5.63
CA ASN A 261 -7.65 26.59 -5.52
C ASN A 261 -7.88 25.13 -5.91
N TYR A 262 -7.40 24.21 -5.08
CA TYR A 262 -7.47 22.79 -5.31
C TYR A 262 -8.39 22.09 -4.30
N ALA A 263 -9.40 21.42 -4.79
CA ALA A 263 -10.43 20.78 -3.98
C ALA A 263 -10.61 19.29 -4.36
N PRO A 264 -9.66 18.41 -3.96
CA PRO A 264 -9.82 16.98 -4.18
C PRO A 264 -10.87 16.42 -3.23
N SER A 265 -11.85 15.71 -3.77
CA SER A 265 -12.90 15.07 -2.99
C SER A 265 -13.08 13.62 -3.40
N PHE A 266 -13.30 12.76 -2.41
CA PHE A 266 -13.40 11.32 -2.56
C PHE A 266 -14.61 10.80 -1.79
N VAL A 267 -15.36 9.91 -2.41
CA VAL A 267 -16.43 9.19 -1.76
C VAL A 267 -16.41 7.73 -2.21
N ASP A 268 -16.58 6.82 -1.28
CA ASP A 268 -16.84 5.42 -1.59
C ASP A 268 -17.85 4.77 -0.66
N VAL A 269 -18.49 3.74 -1.20
CA VAL A 269 -19.38 2.84 -0.46
C VAL A 269 -18.92 1.42 -0.72
N GLN A 270 -18.64 0.69 0.34
CA GLN A 270 -18.25 -0.71 0.29
C GLN A 270 -19.16 -1.57 1.10
N THR A 271 -19.45 -2.77 0.62
CA THR A 271 -20.26 -3.75 1.36
C THR A 271 -19.68 -5.15 1.20
N ALA A 272 -19.68 -5.91 2.28
CA ALA A 272 -19.35 -7.32 2.27
C ALA A 272 -20.49 -8.08 2.95
N ILE A 273 -21.09 -9.03 2.21
CA ILE A 273 -22.22 -9.84 2.68
C ILE A 273 -21.77 -11.29 2.68
N ASN A 274 -22.10 -12.02 3.75
CA ASN A 274 -21.85 -13.45 3.84
C ASN A 274 -23.16 -14.16 4.15
N PHE A 275 -23.40 -15.27 3.47
CA PHE A 275 -24.56 -16.13 3.66
C PHE A 275 -24.11 -17.57 3.84
N GLN A 276 -24.45 -18.16 4.97
CA GLN A 276 -24.24 -19.57 5.27
C GLN A 276 -25.46 -20.37 4.82
N ALA A 277 -25.41 -20.92 3.60
CA ALA A 277 -26.53 -21.67 3.04
C ALA A 277 -26.72 -23.02 3.75
N SER A 278 -25.60 -23.68 4.11
CA SER A 278 -25.59 -24.92 4.91
C SER A 278 -24.24 -25.06 5.62
N SER A 279 -24.04 -26.14 6.39
CA SER A 279 -22.72 -26.43 6.98
C SER A 279 -21.59 -26.61 5.95
N LYS A 280 -21.94 -26.96 4.72
CA LYS A 280 -20.99 -27.18 3.62
C LYS A 280 -20.88 -26.03 2.64
N TRP A 281 -21.89 -25.16 2.53
CA TRP A 281 -21.97 -24.11 1.52
C TRP A 281 -22.03 -22.71 2.14
N GLN A 282 -21.09 -21.87 1.74
CA GLN A 282 -21.06 -20.45 2.08
C GLN A 282 -20.97 -19.62 0.80
N TRP A 283 -21.75 -18.54 0.76
CA TRP A 283 -21.72 -17.51 -0.26
C TRP A 283 -21.20 -16.21 0.33
N SER A 284 -20.42 -15.49 -0.42
CA SER A 284 -19.92 -14.16 -0.02
C SER A 284 -20.03 -13.21 -1.20
N PHE A 285 -20.46 -12.00 -0.94
CA PHE A 285 -20.49 -10.90 -1.89
C PHE A 285 -19.61 -9.77 -1.38
N LEU A 286 -18.85 -9.15 -2.28
CA LEU A 286 -18.04 -7.94 -2.01
C LEU A 286 -18.36 -6.93 -3.11
N GLY A 287 -18.78 -5.72 -2.71
CA GLY A 287 -19.09 -4.63 -3.63
C GLY A 287 -18.41 -3.34 -3.24
N ASN A 288 -18.03 -2.52 -4.24
CA ASN A 288 -17.51 -1.17 -4.05
C ASN A 288 -18.00 -0.26 -5.18
N ILE A 289 -18.41 0.94 -4.79
CA ILE A 289 -18.67 2.06 -5.71
C ILE A 289 -17.88 3.24 -5.18
N SER A 290 -17.03 3.83 -6.02
CA SER A 290 -16.24 4.99 -5.63
C SER A 290 -16.20 6.07 -6.71
N GLN A 291 -16.09 7.31 -6.25
CA GLN A 291 -15.90 8.48 -7.09
C GLN A 291 -14.82 9.37 -6.50
N ASN A 292 -13.84 9.71 -7.33
CA ASN A 292 -12.78 10.66 -7.00
C ASN A 292 -12.87 11.82 -7.98
N LYS A 293 -12.85 13.05 -7.47
CA LYS A 293 -12.88 14.29 -8.26
C LYS A 293 -11.72 15.17 -7.86
N TYR A 294 -11.08 15.71 -8.87
CA TYR A 294 -9.97 16.65 -8.72
C TYR A 294 -10.31 17.90 -9.53
N ASN A 295 -10.60 18.97 -8.82
CA ASN A 295 -10.76 20.28 -9.43
C ASN A 295 -9.54 21.10 -9.01
N TYR A 296 -8.81 21.58 -9.99
CA TYR A 296 -7.59 22.36 -9.78
C TYR A 296 -7.64 23.62 -10.65
N GLU A 297 -7.55 24.76 -10.00
CA GLU A 297 -7.34 26.05 -10.63
C GLU A 297 -6.00 26.58 -10.11
N PRO A 298 -4.94 26.51 -10.92
CA PRO A 298 -3.64 26.97 -10.46
C PRO A 298 -3.66 28.48 -10.24
N LEU A 299 -3.07 28.91 -9.13
CA LEU A 299 -2.89 30.32 -8.81
C LEU A 299 -1.45 30.73 -9.07
N THR A 300 -1.26 32.01 -9.37
CA THR A 300 0.08 32.60 -9.49
C THR A 300 0.92 32.27 -8.27
N ARG A 301 2.14 31.78 -8.49
CA ARG A 301 3.05 31.38 -7.42
C ARG A 301 4.46 31.87 -7.64
N GLN A 302 5.16 32.10 -6.54
CA GLN A 302 6.59 32.30 -6.49
C GLN A 302 7.23 31.15 -5.75
N THR A 303 8.27 30.53 -6.30
CA THR A 303 9.06 29.48 -5.66
C THR A 303 10.51 29.91 -5.61
N ASN A 304 11.05 30.12 -4.43
CA ASN A 304 12.45 30.51 -4.24
C ASN A 304 13.32 29.23 -4.20
N PHE A 305 14.46 29.26 -4.87
CA PHE A 305 15.39 28.15 -4.98
C PHE A 305 16.82 28.67 -5.20
N GLY A 306 17.79 27.77 -5.38
CA GLY A 306 19.19 28.12 -5.61
C GLY A 306 20.04 28.00 -4.35
N THR A 307 21.16 28.70 -4.33
CA THR A 307 22.10 28.75 -3.20
C THR A 307 22.09 30.13 -2.56
N ILE A 308 22.73 30.29 -1.40
CA ILE A 308 22.89 31.60 -0.74
C ILE A 308 23.62 32.60 -1.64
N ASP A 309 24.59 32.11 -2.45
CA ASP A 309 25.38 32.94 -3.35
C ASP A 309 24.66 33.26 -4.68
N ASN A 310 23.63 32.46 -5.03
CA ASN A 310 22.85 32.67 -6.25
C ASN A 310 21.38 32.29 -6.00
N PRO A 311 20.65 33.07 -5.20
CA PRO A 311 19.26 32.84 -4.93
C PRO A 311 18.42 33.29 -6.13
N GLN A 312 17.46 32.44 -6.49
CA GLN A 312 16.60 32.64 -7.63
C GLN A 312 15.12 32.40 -7.23
N ALA A 313 14.24 32.99 -8.01
CA ALA A 313 12.81 32.74 -7.93
C ALA A 313 12.27 32.31 -9.29
N LEU A 314 11.33 31.38 -9.24
CA LEU A 314 10.41 31.11 -10.33
C LEU A 314 9.07 31.73 -9.99
N LEU A 315 8.64 32.71 -10.79
CA LEU A 315 7.28 33.22 -10.78
C LEU A 315 6.51 32.54 -11.90
N VAL A 316 5.35 31.99 -11.58
CA VAL A 316 4.47 31.39 -12.58
C VAL A 316 3.09 32.01 -12.46
N PHE A 317 2.65 32.62 -13.53
CA PHE A 317 1.29 33.16 -13.69
C PHE A 317 0.46 32.10 -14.41
N TYR A 318 -0.59 31.64 -13.78
CA TYR A 318 -1.43 30.57 -14.34
C TYR A 318 -2.78 31.12 -14.77
N GLU A 319 -3.27 30.56 -15.88
CA GLU A 319 -4.65 30.67 -16.30
C GLU A 319 -5.16 29.28 -16.71
N GLY A 320 -6.42 29.01 -16.41
CA GLY A 320 -7.06 27.76 -16.81
C GLY A 320 -7.47 26.88 -15.64
N GLN A 321 -7.81 25.65 -15.95
CA GLN A 321 -8.35 24.69 -14.98
C GLN A 321 -8.07 23.25 -15.36
N GLU A 322 -8.07 22.40 -14.36
CA GLU A 322 -8.04 20.95 -14.51
C GLU A 322 -9.26 20.34 -13.81
N ARG A 323 -9.94 19.41 -14.46
CA ARG A 323 -11.08 18.66 -13.91
C ARG A 323 -10.92 17.20 -14.23
N ASP A 324 -10.48 16.44 -13.24
CA ASP A 324 -10.35 15.01 -13.40
C ASP A 324 -11.41 14.27 -12.58
N GLN A 325 -11.90 13.19 -13.15
CA GLN A 325 -12.90 12.36 -12.52
C GLN A 325 -12.57 10.88 -12.74
N TYR A 326 -12.60 10.13 -11.65
CA TYR A 326 -12.39 8.68 -11.65
C TYR A 326 -13.58 8.02 -10.95
N GLN A 327 -14.24 7.10 -11.66
CA GLN A 327 -15.35 6.33 -11.13
C GLN A 327 -15.00 4.85 -11.19
N THR A 328 -15.27 4.12 -10.11
CA THR A 328 -15.02 2.69 -10.03
C THR A 328 -16.25 1.96 -9.55
N PHE A 329 -16.62 0.91 -10.26
CA PHE A 329 -17.66 -0.04 -9.88
C PHE A 329 -17.01 -1.42 -9.77
N PHE A 330 -17.13 -2.04 -8.63
CA PHE A 330 -16.59 -3.36 -8.37
C PHE A 330 -17.63 -4.26 -7.72
N GLY A 331 -17.73 -5.48 -8.20
CA GLY A 331 -18.59 -6.51 -7.60
C GLY A 331 -17.93 -7.87 -7.72
N ALA A 332 -17.96 -8.65 -6.64
CA ALA A 332 -17.44 -10.00 -6.63
C ALA A 332 -18.36 -10.95 -5.84
N ILE A 333 -18.50 -12.15 -6.35
CA ILE A 333 -19.21 -13.26 -5.71
C ILE A 333 -18.23 -14.39 -5.48
N LYS A 334 -18.17 -14.89 -4.26
CA LYS A 334 -17.40 -16.06 -3.89
C LYS A 334 -18.30 -17.11 -3.29
N THR A 335 -18.23 -18.35 -3.78
CA THR A 335 -18.86 -19.51 -3.14
C THR A 335 -17.77 -20.41 -2.61
N THR A 336 -17.97 -20.94 -1.42
CA THR A 336 -17.06 -21.90 -0.77
C THR A 336 -17.84 -23.16 -0.47
N PHE A 337 -17.35 -24.29 -0.99
CA PHE A 337 -17.92 -25.60 -0.79
C PHE A 337 -16.94 -26.49 -0.02
N LYS A 338 -17.31 -26.87 1.18
CA LYS A 338 -16.55 -27.80 2.03
C LYS A 338 -17.02 -29.22 1.71
N ALA A 339 -16.33 -29.87 0.76
CA ALA A 339 -16.69 -31.21 0.32
C ALA A 339 -16.47 -32.25 1.42
N SER A 340 -15.36 -32.09 2.18
CA SER A 340 -15.01 -32.92 3.34
C SER A 340 -14.19 -32.09 4.34
N ASP A 341 -13.76 -32.69 5.44
CA ASP A 341 -12.84 -32.06 6.39
C ASP A 341 -11.44 -31.81 5.79
N VAL A 342 -11.11 -32.51 4.70
CA VAL A 342 -9.84 -32.42 4.00
C VAL A 342 -9.93 -31.50 2.80
N SER A 343 -11.06 -31.43 2.12
CA SER A 343 -11.17 -30.80 0.79
C SER A 343 -12.18 -29.67 0.77
N THR A 344 -11.71 -28.48 0.35
CA THR A 344 -12.54 -27.29 0.16
C THR A 344 -12.34 -26.75 -1.25
N TYR A 345 -13.43 -26.44 -1.92
CA TYR A 345 -13.45 -25.81 -3.24
C TYR A 345 -14.04 -24.41 -3.15
N LYS A 346 -13.48 -23.50 -3.96
CA LYS A 346 -13.95 -22.11 -4.01
C LYS A 346 -14.10 -21.70 -5.47
N PHE A 347 -15.17 -21.00 -5.75
CA PHE A 347 -15.37 -20.30 -7.01
C PHE A 347 -15.48 -18.81 -6.74
N VAL A 348 -14.79 -17.98 -7.52
CA VAL A 348 -14.82 -16.53 -7.44
C VAL A 348 -15.12 -15.98 -8.81
N GLY A 349 -16.15 -15.16 -8.91
CA GLY A 349 -16.43 -14.32 -10.09
C GLY A 349 -16.37 -12.87 -9.68
N ALA A 350 -15.63 -12.03 -10.44
CA ALA A 350 -15.52 -10.62 -10.13
C ALA A 350 -15.55 -9.78 -11.40
N VAL A 351 -16.13 -8.59 -11.28
CA VAL A 351 -16.18 -7.56 -12.31
C VAL A 351 -15.68 -6.25 -11.72
N PHE A 352 -14.78 -5.60 -12.44
CA PHE A 352 -14.23 -4.29 -12.11
C PHE A 352 -14.39 -3.39 -13.33
N HIS A 353 -15.05 -2.24 -13.17
CA HIS A 353 -15.25 -1.26 -14.21
C HIS A 353 -14.77 0.10 -13.73
N THR A 354 -13.89 0.72 -14.49
CA THR A 354 -13.41 2.07 -14.19
C THR A 354 -13.63 2.99 -15.38
N LEU A 355 -14.08 4.21 -15.07
CA LEU A 355 -14.22 5.32 -15.99
C LEU A 355 -13.33 6.45 -15.51
N GLU A 356 -12.42 6.89 -16.37
CA GLU A 356 -11.46 7.94 -16.06
C GLU A 356 -11.60 9.07 -17.08
N LYS A 357 -11.60 10.30 -16.58
CA LYS A 357 -11.58 11.52 -17.37
C LYS A 357 -10.49 12.43 -16.83
N GLU A 358 -9.56 12.80 -17.66
CA GLU A 358 -8.49 13.74 -17.34
C GLU A 358 -8.57 14.89 -18.33
N HIS A 359 -9.20 15.98 -17.92
CA HIS A 359 -9.45 17.13 -18.78
C HIS A 359 -8.83 18.39 -18.18
N PHE A 360 -7.88 18.98 -18.88
CA PHE A 360 -7.26 20.23 -18.45
C PHE A 360 -6.91 21.15 -19.62
N ASP A 361 -6.92 22.43 -19.33
CA ASP A 361 -6.37 23.51 -20.12
C ASP A 361 -5.65 24.43 -19.14
N ILE A 362 -4.34 24.45 -19.19
CA ILE A 362 -3.51 25.23 -18.25
C ILE A 362 -2.46 25.99 -19.05
N LEU A 363 -2.58 27.29 -19.05
CA LEU A 363 -1.55 28.22 -19.50
C LEU A 363 -0.70 28.63 -18.30
N ALA A 364 0.60 28.48 -18.41
CA ALA A 364 1.58 28.94 -17.43
C ALA A 364 2.55 29.91 -18.11
N GLU A 365 2.53 31.17 -17.72
CA GLU A 365 3.61 32.12 -18.03
C GLU A 365 4.60 32.09 -16.88
N TYR A 366 5.85 31.81 -17.15
CA TYR A 366 6.89 31.71 -16.15
C TYR A 366 7.99 32.74 -16.36
N ARG A 367 8.49 33.28 -15.22
CA ARG A 367 9.61 34.20 -15.17
C ARG A 367 10.65 33.66 -14.20
N LEU A 368 11.84 33.39 -14.71
CA LEU A 368 12.99 33.07 -13.89
C LEU A 368 13.66 34.38 -13.46
N ALA A 369 13.87 34.59 -12.18
CA ALA A 369 14.27 35.87 -11.63
C ALA A 369 15.36 35.73 -10.56
N GLU A 370 16.14 36.79 -10.38
CA GLU A 370 17.02 36.99 -9.22
C GLU A 370 16.25 37.59 -8.06
N ILE A 371 16.64 37.22 -6.87
CA ILE A 371 16.06 37.72 -5.62
C ILE A 371 16.98 38.77 -5.01
N ASP A 372 16.43 39.85 -4.48
CA ASP A 372 17.18 40.81 -3.65
C ASP A 372 17.64 40.13 -2.34
N THR A 373 18.96 40.06 -2.16
CA THR A 373 19.61 39.47 -0.97
C THR A 373 20.19 40.52 -0.02
N ASN A 374 19.98 41.78 -0.30
CA ASN A 374 20.51 42.84 0.54
C ASN A 374 19.80 42.91 1.88
N ILE A 375 20.47 42.50 2.94
CA ILE A 375 19.92 42.41 4.30
C ILE A 375 19.40 43.75 4.84
N GLY A 376 19.84 44.88 4.26
CA GLY A 376 19.38 46.24 4.65
C GLY A 376 18.26 46.77 3.75
N SER A 377 17.80 46.04 2.74
CA SER A 377 16.77 46.48 1.82
C SER A 377 15.36 46.18 2.32
N GLU A 378 14.41 47.11 2.07
CA GLU A 378 12.98 46.82 2.28
C GLU A 378 12.44 45.79 1.31
N THR A 379 13.17 45.52 0.23
CA THR A 379 12.85 44.52 -0.82
C THR A 379 13.57 43.19 -0.66
N LEU A 380 14.14 42.93 0.53
CA LEU A 380 14.79 41.64 0.81
C LEU A 380 13.84 40.46 0.56
N GLY A 381 14.23 39.57 -0.34
CA GLY A 381 13.42 38.43 -0.73
C GLY A 381 12.49 38.69 -1.93
N ASP A 382 12.34 39.90 -2.37
CA ASP A 382 11.57 40.25 -3.54
C ASP A 382 12.37 40.02 -4.83
N VAL A 383 11.65 39.90 -5.93
CA VAL A 383 12.25 39.74 -7.25
C VAL A 383 12.88 41.05 -7.68
N SER A 384 14.19 41.03 -7.91
CA SER A 384 14.94 42.20 -8.34
C SER A 384 15.13 42.29 -9.86
N PHE A 385 15.31 41.16 -10.54
CA PHE A 385 15.56 41.11 -11.96
C PHE A 385 15.06 39.81 -12.59
N SER A 386 14.34 39.88 -13.73
CA SER A 386 13.89 38.69 -14.47
C SER A 386 14.94 38.24 -15.47
N ARG A 387 15.40 36.98 -15.34
CA ARG A 387 16.42 36.39 -16.21
C ARG A 387 15.88 35.71 -17.46
N GLY A 388 14.63 35.26 -17.42
CA GLY A 388 14.01 34.58 -18.54
C GLY A 388 12.52 34.60 -18.45
N ILE A 389 11.86 34.59 -19.59
CA ILE A 389 10.41 34.59 -19.70
C ILE A 389 10.08 33.46 -20.68
N GLY A 390 9.00 32.75 -20.41
CA GLY A 390 8.46 31.74 -21.29
C GLY A 390 7.03 31.41 -20.94
N SER A 391 6.34 30.71 -21.80
CA SER A 391 5.00 30.21 -21.53
C SER A 391 4.85 28.78 -21.97
N GLN A 392 3.92 28.08 -21.35
CA GLN A 392 3.60 26.70 -21.61
C GLN A 392 2.09 26.55 -21.56
N LEU A 393 1.51 26.05 -22.62
CA LEU A 393 0.09 25.71 -22.67
C LEU A 393 -0.07 24.21 -22.77
N ASN A 394 -0.68 23.63 -21.74
CA ASN A 394 -0.98 22.21 -21.65
C ASN A 394 -2.46 21.97 -21.86
N HIS A 395 -2.77 21.04 -22.74
CA HIS A 395 -4.13 20.60 -23.02
C HIS A 395 -4.25 19.09 -22.93
N ALA A 396 -5.33 18.60 -22.30
CA ALA A 396 -5.69 17.20 -22.38
C ALA A 396 -7.21 16.97 -22.37
N ARG A 397 -7.61 15.94 -23.10
CA ARG A 397 -8.96 15.38 -23.15
C ARG A 397 -8.82 13.86 -23.23
N ASN A 398 -8.48 13.25 -22.10
CA ASN A 398 -8.26 11.82 -22.01
C ASN A 398 -9.46 11.15 -21.36
N ASP A 399 -9.98 10.13 -22.01
CA ASP A 399 -11.09 9.33 -21.52
C ASP A 399 -10.69 7.84 -21.56
N LEU A 400 -10.77 7.16 -20.45
CA LEU A 400 -10.55 5.72 -20.34
C LEU A 400 -11.79 5.03 -19.79
N ASP A 401 -12.23 3.98 -20.49
CA ASP A 401 -13.27 3.04 -20.09
C ASP A 401 -12.66 1.65 -20.07
N ALA A 402 -12.48 1.06 -18.88
CA ALA A 402 -11.85 -0.24 -18.70
C ALA A 402 -12.74 -1.17 -17.90
N LEU A 403 -13.20 -2.25 -18.54
CA LEU A 403 -13.98 -3.32 -17.94
C LEU A 403 -13.11 -4.57 -17.81
N ILE A 404 -12.97 -5.08 -16.58
CA ILE A 404 -12.21 -6.29 -16.27
C ILE A 404 -13.15 -7.30 -15.62
N ALA A 405 -13.28 -8.46 -16.22
CA ALA A 405 -14.05 -9.57 -15.67
C ALA A 405 -13.16 -10.78 -15.45
N ASN A 406 -13.32 -11.45 -14.32
CA ASN A 406 -12.57 -12.67 -14.05
C ASN A 406 -13.43 -13.75 -13.41
N ALA A 407 -13.02 -15.00 -13.66
CA ALA A 407 -13.55 -16.19 -13.03
C ALA A 407 -12.39 -17.05 -12.53
N GLU A 408 -12.42 -17.47 -11.28
CA GLU A 408 -11.38 -18.24 -10.64
C GLU A 408 -11.97 -19.45 -9.90
N PHE A 409 -11.35 -20.61 -10.06
CA PHE A 409 -11.69 -21.82 -9.35
C PHE A 409 -10.47 -22.33 -8.58
N LYS A 410 -10.64 -22.59 -7.28
CA LYS A 410 -9.57 -22.99 -6.34
C LYS A 410 -9.95 -24.27 -5.62
N GLY A 411 -8.94 -25.12 -5.38
CA GLY A 411 -9.03 -26.30 -4.51
C GLY A 411 -8.00 -26.22 -3.39
N ILE A 412 -8.42 -26.58 -2.20
CA ILE A 412 -7.59 -26.66 -1.00
C ILE A 412 -7.75 -28.05 -0.42
N HIS A 413 -6.65 -28.78 -0.28
CA HIS A 413 -6.62 -30.11 0.27
C HIS A 413 -5.65 -30.15 1.44
N ASP A 414 -6.21 -30.33 2.63
CA ASP A 414 -5.51 -30.26 3.91
C ASP A 414 -5.58 -31.61 4.62
N TRP A 415 -4.47 -32.38 4.61
CA TRP A 415 -4.43 -33.68 5.29
C TRP A 415 -3.14 -33.89 6.07
N LYS A 416 -3.26 -34.30 7.32
CA LYS A 416 -2.13 -34.50 8.24
C LYS A 416 -1.19 -33.29 8.26
N ASN A 417 0.06 -33.48 7.79
CA ASN A 417 1.08 -32.45 7.74
C ASN A 417 1.22 -31.79 6.37
N ASN A 418 0.34 -32.10 5.42
CA ASN A 418 0.41 -31.62 4.03
C ASN A 418 -0.75 -30.69 3.72
N LEU A 419 -0.48 -29.67 2.93
CA LEU A 419 -1.48 -28.77 2.36
C LEU A 419 -1.18 -28.62 0.86
N VAL A 420 -2.12 -29.02 0.03
CA VAL A 420 -2.05 -28.74 -1.42
C VAL A 420 -3.10 -27.72 -1.78
N GLU A 421 -2.67 -26.69 -2.46
CA GLU A 421 -3.53 -25.63 -2.97
C GLU A 421 -3.30 -25.50 -4.48
N TRP A 422 -4.37 -25.39 -5.24
CA TRP A 422 -4.33 -25.16 -6.67
C TRP A 422 -5.44 -24.23 -7.10
N GLY A 423 -5.27 -23.60 -8.23
CA GLY A 423 -6.29 -22.73 -8.80
C GLY A 423 -6.06 -22.46 -10.26
N VAL A 424 -7.15 -22.14 -10.95
CA VAL A 424 -7.17 -21.68 -12.33
C VAL A 424 -8.01 -20.42 -12.42
N LYS A 425 -7.56 -19.44 -13.19
CA LYS A 425 -8.20 -18.15 -13.33
C LYS A 425 -8.20 -17.71 -14.79
N TYR A 426 -9.33 -17.25 -15.26
CA TYR A 426 -9.48 -16.54 -16.53
C TYR A 426 -9.82 -15.08 -16.26
N THR A 427 -9.17 -14.16 -16.96
CA THR A 427 -9.43 -12.73 -16.91
C THR A 427 -9.57 -12.18 -18.32
N ARG A 428 -10.61 -11.42 -18.54
CA ARG A 428 -10.83 -10.65 -19.77
C ARG A 428 -10.87 -9.16 -19.42
N GLU A 429 -10.01 -8.39 -20.07
CA GLU A 429 -9.99 -6.94 -19.99
C GLU A 429 -10.49 -6.37 -21.31
N SER A 430 -11.46 -5.47 -21.26
CA SER A 430 -11.97 -4.73 -22.43
C SER A 430 -11.73 -3.26 -22.19
N ILE A 431 -10.95 -2.62 -23.05
CA ILE A 431 -10.43 -1.29 -22.83
C ILE A 431 -10.73 -0.41 -24.03
N ARG A 432 -11.31 0.75 -23.75
CA ARG A 432 -11.53 1.83 -24.69
C ARG A 432 -10.80 3.05 -24.15
N ASP A 433 -9.88 3.57 -24.92
CA ASP A 433 -9.02 4.65 -24.49
C ASP A 433 -8.91 5.69 -25.60
N ARG A 434 -9.20 6.93 -25.28
CA ARG A 434 -9.01 8.09 -26.14
C ARG A 434 -8.02 9.02 -25.45
N ILE A 435 -6.94 9.30 -26.13
CA ILE A 435 -5.91 10.24 -25.70
C ILE A 435 -5.91 11.40 -26.68
N SER A 436 -5.98 12.60 -26.16
CA SER A 436 -5.78 13.83 -26.90
C SER A 436 -5.04 14.80 -25.99
N GLU A 437 -3.73 14.79 -26.08
CA GLU A 437 -2.86 15.64 -25.27
C GLU A 437 -1.94 16.43 -26.21
N TRP A 438 -1.77 17.71 -25.95
CA TRP A 438 -0.74 18.49 -26.60
C TRP A 438 -0.19 19.57 -25.69
N GLU A 439 1.04 19.95 -25.94
CA GLU A 439 1.77 20.95 -25.23
C GLU A 439 2.39 21.93 -26.21
N VAL A 440 2.19 23.21 -25.98
CA VAL A 440 2.85 24.30 -26.71
C VAL A 440 3.76 25.02 -25.72
N ILE A 441 5.01 25.18 -26.12
CA ILE A 441 6.02 25.91 -25.34
C ILE A 441 6.46 27.13 -26.16
N ASP A 442 6.36 28.32 -25.56
CA ASP A 442 6.91 29.56 -26.10
C ASP A 442 8.04 30.04 -25.15
N SER A 443 9.22 30.14 -25.70
CA SER A 443 10.40 30.63 -24.99
C SER A 443 10.71 32.08 -25.40
N ALA A 444 9.70 32.94 -25.45
CA ALA A 444 9.82 34.37 -25.79
C ALA A 444 10.53 34.65 -27.12
N GLY A 445 10.17 33.90 -28.16
CA GLY A 445 10.71 34.05 -29.52
C GLY A 445 11.98 33.25 -29.78
N PHE A 446 12.49 32.50 -28.78
CA PHE A 446 13.52 31.49 -28.99
C PHE A 446 12.88 30.16 -29.41
N ALA A 447 13.66 29.21 -29.91
CA ALA A 447 13.15 27.99 -30.52
C ALA A 447 11.97 27.34 -29.80
N LEU A 448 10.84 27.13 -30.49
CA LEU A 448 9.60 26.49 -30.00
C LEU A 448 9.76 25.00 -29.72
N ASN A 449 10.67 24.37 -30.43
CA ASN A 449 11.02 22.98 -30.24
C ASN A 449 12.44 22.93 -29.66
N PRO A 450 12.61 22.97 -28.33
CA PRO A 450 13.92 22.71 -27.77
C PRO A 450 14.34 21.31 -28.27
N PRO A 451 15.60 21.15 -28.73
CA PRO A 451 16.04 19.87 -29.26
C PRO A 451 15.83 18.79 -28.19
N ARG A 452 15.36 17.63 -28.58
CA ARG A 452 15.11 16.48 -27.67
C ARG A 452 16.36 16.01 -26.92
N PHE A 453 17.53 16.51 -27.34
CA PHE A 453 18.81 16.28 -26.71
C PHE A 453 19.28 17.57 -26.05
N LEU A 454 20.06 17.46 -24.99
CA LEU A 454 20.69 18.59 -24.34
C LEU A 454 21.39 19.43 -25.40
N PRO A 455 20.94 20.65 -25.66
CA PRO A 455 21.72 21.54 -26.49
C PRO A 455 23.00 21.83 -25.76
N LYS A 456 24.08 21.82 -26.50
CA LYS A 456 25.35 22.37 -25.99
C LYS A 456 25.08 23.78 -25.51
N LYS A 457 25.70 24.18 -24.40
CA LYS A 457 25.55 25.54 -23.85
C LYS A 457 25.80 26.64 -24.89
N ASP A 458 26.60 26.34 -25.91
CA ASP A 458 27.05 27.26 -26.92
C ASP A 458 26.21 27.25 -28.20
N GLU A 459 25.17 26.45 -28.30
CA GLU A 459 24.30 26.46 -29.46
C GLU A 459 23.46 27.74 -29.52
N PRO A 460 23.55 28.54 -30.59
CA PRO A 460 22.68 29.69 -30.74
C PRO A 460 21.23 29.22 -30.98
N TYR A 461 20.30 29.79 -30.23
CA TYR A 461 18.87 29.62 -30.57
C TYR A 461 18.53 30.49 -31.76
N THR A 462 17.95 29.89 -32.79
CA THR A 462 17.33 30.62 -33.88
C THR A 462 15.99 31.18 -33.41
N ILE A 463 15.77 32.47 -33.60
CA ILE A 463 14.47 33.08 -33.36
C ILE A 463 13.48 32.40 -34.30
N TYR A 464 12.40 31.90 -33.74
CA TYR A 464 11.33 31.29 -34.51
C TYR A 464 10.29 32.35 -34.81
N ASN A 465 10.05 32.58 -36.12
CA ASN A 465 9.09 33.56 -36.64
C ASN A 465 7.88 32.87 -37.27
N GLY A 466 7.75 31.56 -37.13
CA GLY A 466 6.63 30.80 -37.67
C GLY A 466 5.43 30.68 -36.69
N PRO A 467 4.34 30.05 -37.12
CA PRO A 467 3.21 29.78 -36.23
C PRO A 467 3.61 28.79 -35.12
N LEU A 468 3.03 28.95 -33.92
CA LEU A 468 3.23 28.03 -32.79
C LEU A 468 2.80 26.62 -33.21
N ALA A 469 3.72 25.67 -33.03
CA ALA A 469 3.44 24.26 -33.26
C ALA A 469 3.50 23.52 -31.90
N PRO A 470 2.72 22.45 -31.71
CA PRO A 470 2.81 21.65 -30.50
C PRO A 470 4.23 21.12 -30.33
N TYR A 471 4.76 21.29 -29.08
CA TYR A 471 6.01 20.66 -28.67
C TYR A 471 5.82 19.15 -28.50
N GLN A 472 4.67 18.78 -27.96
CA GLN A 472 4.21 17.41 -27.83
C GLN A 472 2.76 17.34 -28.31
N ASP A 473 2.43 16.35 -29.16
CA ASP A 473 1.07 16.09 -29.63
C ASP A 473 0.85 14.58 -29.65
N VAL A 474 0.03 14.10 -28.70
CA VAL A 474 -0.31 12.69 -28.57
C VAL A 474 -1.79 12.52 -28.84
N ARG A 475 -2.14 11.86 -29.93
CA ARG A 475 -3.53 11.59 -30.32
C ARG A 475 -3.68 10.13 -30.68
N ALA A 476 -4.39 9.39 -29.83
CA ALA A 476 -4.61 7.98 -30.04
C ALA A 476 -6.03 7.56 -29.61
N ILE A 477 -6.57 6.61 -30.35
CA ILE A 477 -7.81 5.92 -29.98
C ILE A 477 -7.52 4.43 -30.00
N ASN A 478 -7.65 3.79 -28.83
CA ASN A 478 -7.32 2.39 -28.65
C ASN A 478 -8.56 1.61 -28.23
N PHE A 479 -8.81 0.49 -28.91
CA PHE A 479 -9.83 -0.49 -28.55
C PHE A 479 -9.14 -1.84 -28.39
N ASN A 480 -8.94 -2.30 -27.16
CA ASN A 480 -8.17 -3.49 -26.90
C ASN A 480 -8.93 -4.46 -26.02
N THR A 481 -8.74 -5.76 -26.29
CA THR A 481 -9.16 -6.86 -25.43
C THR A 481 -7.91 -7.63 -25.02
N ILE A 482 -7.74 -7.89 -23.73
CA ILE A 482 -6.66 -8.69 -23.20
C ILE A 482 -7.28 -9.92 -22.57
N ASN A 483 -6.91 -11.12 -23.04
CA ASN A 483 -7.32 -12.38 -22.45
C ASN A 483 -6.14 -12.97 -21.68
N ARG A 484 -6.37 -13.35 -20.44
CA ARG A 484 -5.35 -13.93 -19.56
C ARG A 484 -5.86 -15.22 -18.95
N PHE A 485 -5.06 -16.29 -19.03
CA PHE A 485 -5.24 -17.51 -18.26
C PHE A 485 -4.09 -17.64 -17.29
N SER A 486 -4.37 -18.00 -16.06
CA SER A 486 -3.33 -18.34 -15.09
C SER A 486 -3.74 -19.54 -14.26
N GLY A 487 -2.76 -20.34 -13.87
CA GLY A 487 -2.96 -21.46 -12.98
C GLY A 487 -1.78 -21.62 -12.04
N TYR A 488 -2.05 -22.16 -10.87
CA TYR A 488 -1.01 -22.49 -9.90
C TYR A 488 -1.26 -23.82 -9.21
N LEU A 489 -0.18 -24.43 -8.79
CA LEU A 489 -0.18 -25.61 -7.92
C LEU A 489 0.92 -25.42 -6.89
N GLN A 490 0.59 -25.60 -5.62
CA GLN A 490 1.58 -25.56 -4.55
C GLN A 490 1.33 -26.61 -3.48
N TRP A 491 2.42 -27.08 -2.91
CA TRP A 491 2.44 -28.04 -1.82
C TRP A 491 3.22 -27.49 -0.65
N SER A 492 2.59 -27.47 0.50
CA SER A 492 3.20 -27.06 1.77
C SER A 492 3.25 -28.27 2.70
N ARG A 493 4.34 -28.41 3.42
CA ARG A 493 4.49 -29.46 4.43
C ARG A 493 5.25 -28.94 5.65
N LYS A 494 4.81 -29.40 6.81
CA LYS A 494 5.53 -29.32 8.05
C LYS A 494 6.16 -30.67 8.36
N ALA A 495 7.42 -30.69 8.75
CA ALA A 495 8.17 -31.89 9.12
C ALA A 495 9.12 -31.61 10.28
N ASP A 496 9.56 -32.66 10.93
CA ASP A 496 10.61 -32.61 11.93
C ASP A 496 11.93 -33.03 11.28
N LEU A 497 12.98 -32.23 11.49
CA LEU A 497 14.35 -32.51 11.08
C LEU A 497 15.22 -32.66 12.33
N GLY A 498 15.34 -33.89 12.82
CA GLY A 498 15.92 -34.18 14.12
C GLY A 498 15.10 -33.52 15.22
N THR A 499 15.67 -32.61 15.98
CA THR A 499 14.99 -31.84 17.03
C THR A 499 14.40 -30.51 16.53
N SER A 500 14.68 -30.13 15.27
CA SER A 500 14.26 -28.87 14.67
C SER A 500 12.95 -29.02 13.90
N LEU A 501 12.10 -27.99 13.90
CA LEU A 501 10.90 -27.92 13.07
C LEU A 501 11.23 -27.28 11.73
N VAL A 502 10.74 -27.88 10.64
CA VAL A 502 10.90 -27.35 9.30
C VAL A 502 9.57 -27.22 8.59
N TRP A 503 9.45 -26.19 7.77
CA TRP A 503 8.33 -25.98 6.87
C TRP A 503 8.88 -25.71 5.47
N TYR A 504 8.25 -26.29 4.48
CA TYR A 504 8.56 -25.98 3.11
C TYR A 504 7.29 -25.83 2.28
N ASN A 505 7.38 -24.94 1.30
CA ASN A 505 6.38 -24.73 0.29
C ASN A 505 7.08 -24.77 -1.06
N LEU A 506 6.59 -25.61 -1.95
CA LEU A 506 7.04 -25.72 -3.33
C LEU A 506 5.84 -25.46 -4.22
N GLY A 507 5.99 -24.60 -5.19
CA GLY A 507 4.89 -24.28 -6.07
C GLY A 507 5.33 -23.76 -7.43
N VAL A 508 4.42 -23.89 -8.36
CA VAL A 508 4.57 -23.41 -9.74
C VAL A 508 3.38 -22.57 -10.11
N ARG A 509 3.60 -21.57 -10.93
CA ARG A 509 2.56 -20.77 -11.55
C ARG A 509 2.83 -20.64 -13.03
N MET A 510 1.79 -20.80 -13.83
CA MET A 510 1.82 -20.62 -15.27
C MET A 510 0.80 -19.57 -15.67
N GLN A 511 1.13 -18.84 -16.71
CA GLN A 511 0.24 -17.83 -17.28
C GLN A 511 0.22 -17.99 -18.80
N SER A 512 -0.85 -17.53 -19.40
CA SER A 512 -0.94 -17.31 -20.83
C SER A 512 -1.75 -16.04 -21.07
N TRP A 513 -1.27 -15.15 -21.89
CA TRP A 513 -1.99 -13.91 -22.21
C TRP A 513 -1.73 -13.43 -23.62
N GLN A 514 -2.69 -12.69 -24.15
CA GLN A 514 -2.65 -12.14 -25.50
C GLN A 514 -3.39 -10.81 -25.51
N VAL A 515 -2.84 -9.83 -26.23
CA VAL A 515 -3.46 -8.55 -26.52
C VAL A 515 -4.08 -8.62 -27.91
N LEU A 516 -5.37 -8.32 -27.99
CA LEU A 516 -6.15 -8.24 -29.22
C LEU A 516 -6.70 -6.84 -29.34
N GLY A 517 -6.52 -6.18 -30.46
CA GLY A 517 -7.04 -4.83 -30.66
C GLY A 517 -7.17 -4.48 -32.12
N GLY A 518 -8.25 -3.83 -32.49
CA GLY A 518 -8.53 -3.24 -33.80
C GLY A 518 -7.92 -3.98 -35.00
N TYR A 519 -6.78 -3.51 -35.43
CA TYR A 519 -6.01 -4.08 -36.54
C TYR A 519 -4.74 -4.81 -36.07
N VAL A 520 -4.49 -4.93 -34.75
CA VAL A 520 -3.25 -5.45 -34.21
C VAL A 520 -3.54 -6.61 -33.26
N SER A 521 -2.89 -7.74 -33.51
CA SER A 521 -2.91 -8.91 -32.63
C SER A 521 -1.49 -9.18 -32.14
N GLY A 522 -1.31 -9.25 -30.84
CA GLY A 522 -0.05 -9.65 -30.25
C GLY A 522 0.13 -11.15 -30.21
N ASP A 523 1.37 -11.57 -30.05
CA ASP A 523 1.71 -12.98 -29.86
C ASP A 523 1.24 -13.46 -28.49
N GLN A 524 0.85 -14.75 -28.42
CA GLN A 524 0.50 -15.38 -27.16
C GLN A 524 1.76 -15.69 -26.35
N GLN A 525 1.79 -15.24 -25.10
CA GLN A 525 2.92 -15.41 -24.18
C GLN A 525 2.62 -16.47 -23.12
N PHE A 526 3.66 -17.19 -22.66
CA PHE A 526 3.56 -18.30 -21.70
C PHE A 526 4.60 -18.22 -20.58
N PRO A 527 4.53 -17.24 -19.66
CA PRO A 527 5.43 -17.17 -18.53
C PRO A 527 5.27 -18.35 -17.56
N PHE A 528 6.40 -18.86 -17.06
CA PHE A 528 6.48 -19.94 -16.09
C PHE A 528 7.24 -19.49 -14.83
N SER A 529 6.64 -19.65 -13.66
CA SER A 529 7.09 -19.06 -12.39
C SER A 529 7.20 -20.12 -11.28
N PRO A 530 8.30 -20.86 -11.18
CA PRO A 530 8.58 -21.76 -10.05
C PRO A 530 8.97 -20.94 -8.82
N ARG A 531 8.48 -21.36 -7.64
CA ARG A 531 8.75 -20.70 -6.36
C ARG A 531 8.95 -21.72 -5.25
N ALA A 532 9.85 -21.42 -4.34
CA ALA A 532 10.13 -22.27 -3.19
C ALA A 532 10.32 -21.42 -1.92
N GLN A 533 9.86 -21.96 -0.80
CA GLN A 533 10.09 -21.38 0.53
C GLN A 533 10.51 -22.50 1.48
N PHE A 534 11.50 -22.22 2.29
CA PHE A 534 11.99 -23.10 3.33
C PHE A 534 12.10 -22.30 4.62
N THR A 535 11.60 -22.86 5.72
CA THR A 535 11.69 -22.25 7.04
C THR A 535 12.14 -23.29 8.04
N ILE A 536 13.06 -22.92 8.90
CA ILE A 536 13.57 -23.79 9.98
C ILE A 536 13.51 -23.05 11.30
N LYS A 537 12.95 -23.71 12.30
CA LYS A 537 13.04 -23.33 13.71
C LYS A 537 13.95 -24.33 14.43
N PRO A 538 15.23 -24.01 14.64
CA PRO A 538 16.15 -24.90 15.35
C PRO A 538 15.74 -25.00 16.82
N ASN A 539 15.97 -26.16 17.40
CA ASN A 539 15.79 -26.37 18.84
C ASN A 539 17.02 -25.84 19.61
N THR A 540 17.02 -24.53 19.85
CA THR A 540 18.09 -23.83 20.56
C THR A 540 17.55 -23.07 21.76
N LYS A 541 18.43 -22.64 22.69
CA LYS A 541 18.05 -21.78 23.80
C LYS A 541 17.52 -20.42 23.36
N ALA A 542 18.04 -19.92 22.23
CA ALA A 542 17.57 -18.69 21.59
C ALA A 542 16.37 -19.01 20.68
N ASN A 543 15.34 -18.19 20.73
CA ASN A 543 14.15 -18.37 19.92
C ASN A 543 14.35 -17.78 18.54
N LEU A 544 14.91 -18.57 17.65
CA LEU A 544 15.30 -18.20 16.31
C LEU A 544 14.44 -18.93 15.27
N LEU A 545 14.09 -18.22 14.20
CA LEU A 545 13.44 -18.79 13.04
C LEU A 545 14.12 -18.23 11.79
N PHE A 546 14.61 -19.11 10.94
CA PHE A 546 15.23 -18.73 9.67
C PHE A 546 14.32 -19.07 8.51
N ARG A 547 14.26 -18.17 7.53
CA ARG A 547 13.48 -18.33 6.30
C ARG A 547 14.37 -18.13 5.10
N LEU A 548 14.20 -18.99 4.11
CA LEU A 548 14.76 -18.83 2.77
C LEU A 548 13.61 -18.90 1.79
N SER A 549 13.45 -17.91 0.95
CA SER A 549 12.44 -17.92 -0.11
C SER A 549 13.04 -17.40 -1.41
N GLY A 550 12.59 -17.98 -2.52
CA GLY A 550 13.05 -17.58 -3.84
C GLY A 550 12.17 -18.14 -4.94
N GLY A 551 12.37 -17.60 -6.12
CA GLY A 551 11.64 -18.05 -7.30
C GLY A 551 11.60 -17.02 -8.40
N MET A 552 10.90 -17.38 -9.46
CA MET A 552 10.64 -16.51 -10.60
C MET A 552 9.25 -15.90 -10.49
N TYR A 553 9.16 -14.65 -10.84
CA TYR A 553 7.94 -13.85 -10.81
C TYR A 553 7.79 -13.15 -12.14
N HIS A 554 6.61 -13.18 -12.73
CA HIS A 554 6.30 -12.48 -13.97
C HIS A 554 5.11 -11.56 -13.76
N GLN A 555 5.20 -10.37 -14.33
CA GLN A 555 4.12 -9.40 -14.35
C GLN A 555 3.78 -9.08 -15.79
N PRO A 556 2.64 -9.57 -16.29
CA PRO A 556 2.11 -9.10 -17.56
C PRO A 556 1.86 -7.59 -17.52
N PRO A 557 2.12 -6.85 -18.60
CA PRO A 557 1.93 -5.41 -18.63
C PRO A 557 0.47 -5.04 -18.37
N SER A 558 0.26 -4.00 -17.59
CA SER A 558 -1.03 -3.30 -17.53
C SER A 558 -1.30 -2.58 -18.85
N TYR A 559 -2.54 -2.20 -19.08
CA TYR A 559 -2.88 -1.46 -20.31
C TYR A 559 -2.00 -0.22 -20.51
N ARG A 560 -1.70 0.54 -19.44
CA ARG A 560 -0.86 1.74 -19.56
C ARG A 560 0.59 1.42 -19.91
N GLU A 561 1.12 0.28 -19.50
CA GLU A 561 2.46 -0.19 -19.87
C GLU A 561 2.55 -0.67 -21.31
N LEU A 562 1.41 -0.98 -21.95
CA LEU A 562 1.34 -1.33 -23.36
C LEU A 562 1.41 -0.11 -24.29
N ARG A 563 1.18 1.10 -23.78
CA ARG A 563 1.21 2.32 -24.60
C ARG A 563 2.62 2.88 -24.66
N ASP A 564 3.05 3.21 -25.86
CA ASP A 564 4.29 3.95 -26.08
C ASP A 564 4.13 5.46 -25.86
N SER A 565 5.18 6.21 -26.15
CA SER A 565 5.19 7.68 -26.01
C SER A 565 4.21 8.42 -26.92
N GLU A 566 3.74 7.77 -28.00
CA GLU A 566 2.76 8.30 -28.94
C GLU A 566 1.32 7.88 -28.57
N GLY A 567 1.17 7.15 -27.46
CA GLY A 567 -0.13 6.66 -26.99
C GLY A 567 -0.63 5.42 -27.74
N VAL A 568 0.16 4.84 -28.63
CA VAL A 568 -0.20 3.66 -29.43
C VAL A 568 0.10 2.39 -28.63
N VAL A 569 -0.84 1.44 -28.67
CA VAL A 569 -0.67 0.17 -27.98
C VAL A 569 0.31 -0.73 -28.73
N GLN A 570 1.36 -1.17 -28.03
CA GLN A 570 2.34 -2.13 -28.48
C GLN A 570 1.95 -3.52 -27.98
N PRO A 571 1.37 -4.40 -28.82
CA PRO A 571 0.73 -5.64 -28.37
C PRO A 571 1.72 -6.73 -27.95
N ASN A 572 2.99 -6.62 -28.35
CA ASN A 572 4.05 -7.59 -28.09
C ASN A 572 4.95 -7.24 -26.88
N VAL A 573 4.59 -6.23 -26.11
CA VAL A 573 5.26 -5.95 -24.85
C VAL A 573 5.24 -7.19 -23.96
N LYS A 574 6.42 -7.62 -23.51
CA LYS A 574 6.57 -8.85 -22.74
C LYS A 574 6.20 -8.66 -21.27
N ALA A 575 5.87 -9.76 -20.62
CA ALA A 575 5.80 -9.77 -19.16
C ALA A 575 7.19 -9.46 -18.57
N GLN A 576 7.26 -8.49 -17.69
CA GLN A 576 8.47 -8.22 -16.92
C GLN A 576 8.76 -9.42 -16.01
N GLN A 577 10.01 -9.80 -15.88
CA GLN A 577 10.44 -10.93 -15.04
C GLN A 577 11.32 -10.46 -13.90
N SER A 578 11.15 -11.08 -12.73
CA SER A 578 12.03 -10.89 -11.58
C SER A 578 12.37 -12.24 -10.93
N VAL A 579 13.65 -12.46 -10.66
CA VAL A 579 14.13 -13.58 -9.85
C VAL A 579 14.42 -13.06 -8.46
N HIS A 580 13.75 -13.62 -7.45
CA HIS A 580 13.92 -13.22 -6.05
C HIS A 580 14.72 -14.24 -5.27
N LEU A 581 15.54 -13.72 -4.36
CA LEU A 581 16.15 -14.47 -3.26
C LEU A 581 16.00 -13.64 -1.99
N VAL A 582 15.35 -14.20 -0.96
CA VAL A 582 15.12 -13.54 0.32
C VAL A 582 15.54 -14.47 1.46
N LEU A 583 16.43 -13.99 2.31
CA LEU A 583 16.85 -14.66 3.54
C LEU A 583 16.36 -13.87 4.74
N GLY A 584 15.54 -14.49 5.58
CA GLY A 584 14.94 -13.87 6.74
C GLY A 584 15.36 -14.54 8.04
N ASN A 585 15.45 -13.76 9.10
CA ASN A 585 15.63 -14.22 10.46
C ASN A 585 14.65 -13.50 11.39
N ASP A 586 13.96 -14.26 12.21
CA ASP A 586 13.14 -13.74 13.32
C ASP A 586 13.79 -14.17 14.62
N TYR A 587 14.10 -13.21 15.47
CA TYR A 587 14.63 -13.42 16.81
C TYR A 587 13.69 -12.83 17.86
N SER A 588 13.05 -13.69 18.65
CA SER A 588 12.19 -13.28 19.75
C SER A 588 12.95 -13.34 21.06
N PHE A 589 12.87 -12.27 21.87
CA PHE A 589 13.59 -12.13 23.12
C PHE A 589 12.80 -11.27 24.12
N ASN A 590 13.20 -11.30 25.40
CA ASN A 590 12.66 -10.38 26.41
C ASN A 590 13.64 -9.23 26.65
N LEU A 591 13.10 -8.03 26.67
CA LEU A 591 13.77 -6.83 27.11
C LEU A 591 12.87 -6.14 28.13
N TRP A 592 13.41 -5.75 29.29
CA TRP A 592 12.63 -5.18 30.42
C TRP A 592 11.45 -6.07 30.86
N SER A 593 11.66 -7.39 30.84
CA SER A 593 10.63 -8.41 31.14
C SER A 593 9.40 -8.34 30.20
N ARG A 594 9.54 -7.81 29.00
CA ARG A 594 8.50 -7.70 27.98
C ARG A 594 8.93 -8.37 26.68
N PRO A 595 7.98 -8.85 25.86
CA PRO A 595 8.32 -9.52 24.61
C PRO A 595 8.72 -8.52 23.52
N PHE A 596 9.83 -8.82 22.86
CA PHE A 596 10.34 -8.12 21.70
C PHE A 596 10.66 -9.11 20.59
N LYS A 597 10.59 -8.62 19.37
CA LYS A 597 10.95 -9.39 18.18
C LYS A 597 11.80 -8.54 17.25
N LEU A 598 12.95 -9.06 16.86
CA LEU A 598 13.80 -8.51 15.81
C LEU A 598 13.62 -9.34 14.55
N VAL A 599 13.19 -8.71 13.47
CA VAL A 599 13.06 -9.32 12.14
C VAL A 599 14.10 -8.69 11.24
N THR A 600 14.92 -9.51 10.61
CA THR A 600 15.93 -9.09 9.65
C THR A 600 15.73 -9.84 8.35
N GLU A 601 15.71 -9.14 7.22
CA GLU A 601 15.61 -9.76 5.90
C GLU A 601 16.65 -9.17 4.95
N LEU A 602 17.44 -10.04 4.35
CA LEU A 602 18.33 -9.74 3.23
C LEU A 602 17.63 -10.15 1.94
N TYR A 603 17.70 -9.31 0.93
CA TYR A 603 17.04 -9.62 -0.34
C TYR A 603 17.87 -9.19 -1.55
N TYR A 604 17.70 -9.97 -2.60
CA TYR A 604 18.21 -9.68 -3.94
C TYR A 604 17.14 -10.00 -4.98
N LYS A 605 16.93 -9.07 -5.91
CA LYS A 605 16.04 -9.23 -7.07
C LYS A 605 16.84 -8.93 -8.33
N SER A 606 16.77 -9.82 -9.32
CA SER A 606 17.29 -9.59 -10.67
C SER A 606 16.11 -9.47 -11.62
N LEU A 607 16.01 -8.37 -12.35
CA LEU A 607 14.91 -8.07 -13.25
C LEU A 607 15.38 -8.08 -14.69
N SER A 608 14.55 -8.66 -15.56
CA SER A 608 14.74 -8.68 -17.02
C SER A 608 13.44 -8.30 -17.72
N ASP A 609 13.54 -7.96 -18.99
CA ASP A 609 12.41 -7.45 -19.80
C ASP A 609 11.69 -6.27 -19.13
N VAL A 610 12.44 -5.40 -18.46
CA VAL A 610 11.88 -4.25 -17.74
C VAL A 610 11.36 -3.23 -18.73
N ASN A 611 10.12 -2.80 -18.54
CA ASN A 611 9.51 -1.72 -19.29
C ASN A 611 9.83 -0.41 -18.57
N THR A 612 10.72 0.38 -19.14
CA THR A 612 11.15 1.65 -18.55
C THR A 612 10.08 2.72 -18.65
N TYR A 613 10.16 3.69 -17.75
CA TYR A 613 9.29 4.84 -17.75
C TYR A 613 10.03 6.10 -17.33
N THR A 614 9.53 7.24 -17.74
CA THR A 614 9.96 8.55 -17.28
C THR A 614 8.86 9.17 -16.42
N ILE A 615 9.27 10.05 -15.48
CA ILE A 615 8.33 10.85 -14.70
C ILE A 615 8.32 12.25 -15.30
N ASP A 616 7.22 12.58 -15.96
CA ASP A 616 6.97 13.89 -16.51
C ASP A 616 6.13 14.68 -15.50
N ASN A 617 6.78 15.60 -14.80
CA ASN A 617 6.22 16.30 -13.63
C ASN A 617 5.71 15.30 -12.58
N VAL A 618 4.46 14.88 -12.65
CA VAL A 618 3.84 13.91 -11.74
C VAL A 618 3.28 12.68 -12.48
N ARG A 619 3.45 12.61 -13.80
CA ARG A 619 2.89 11.55 -14.64
C ARG A 619 3.95 10.52 -15.00
N ILE A 620 3.57 9.26 -14.96
CA ILE A 620 4.39 8.15 -15.45
C ILE A 620 4.12 7.94 -16.93
N ARG A 621 5.19 7.98 -17.74
CA ARG A 621 5.19 7.72 -19.17
C ARG A 621 5.98 6.47 -19.46
N TYR A 622 5.32 5.38 -19.76
CA TYR A 622 5.96 4.12 -20.14
C TYR A 622 6.49 4.18 -21.57
N GLN A 623 7.54 3.40 -21.84
CA GLN A 623 8.18 3.33 -23.14
C GLN A 623 7.71 2.15 -24.00
N ALA A 624 6.99 1.19 -23.40
CA ALA A 624 6.48 -0.02 -24.04
C ALA A 624 7.55 -0.85 -24.80
N ASN A 625 8.77 -0.93 -24.27
CA ASN A 625 9.95 -1.41 -25.00
C ASN A 625 10.62 -2.68 -24.46
N ASN A 626 10.50 -3.02 -23.16
CA ASN A 626 11.16 -4.15 -22.49
C ASN A 626 12.70 -4.22 -22.72
N ASP A 627 13.37 -3.09 -22.91
CA ASP A 627 14.78 -3.05 -23.30
C ASP A 627 15.74 -2.99 -22.12
N ALA A 628 15.22 -2.93 -20.90
CA ALA A 628 16.03 -2.76 -19.72
C ALA A 628 16.20 -4.02 -18.88
N LYS A 629 17.33 -4.07 -18.18
CA LYS A 629 17.61 -4.97 -17.07
C LYS A 629 17.79 -4.14 -15.81
N ALA A 630 17.35 -4.68 -14.69
CA ALA A 630 17.46 -3.99 -13.41
C ALA A 630 17.82 -4.96 -12.28
N TYR A 631 18.22 -4.41 -11.15
CA TYR A 631 18.35 -5.17 -9.92
C TYR A 631 17.92 -4.34 -8.72
N ALA A 632 17.55 -5.04 -7.65
CA ALA A 632 17.31 -4.44 -6.35
C ALA A 632 17.90 -5.33 -5.27
N GLN A 633 18.65 -4.75 -4.34
CA GLN A 633 19.24 -5.46 -3.22
C GLN A 633 19.19 -4.61 -1.96
N GLY A 634 19.10 -5.29 -0.82
CA GLY A 634 19.06 -4.54 0.42
C GLY A 634 18.89 -5.40 1.67
N ILE A 635 18.74 -4.67 2.76
CA ILE A 635 18.49 -5.23 4.09
C ILE A 635 17.36 -4.45 4.75
N ASP A 636 16.41 -5.18 5.30
CA ASP A 636 15.33 -4.66 6.11
C ASP A 636 15.47 -5.16 7.54
N VAL A 637 15.43 -4.26 8.50
CA VAL A 637 15.47 -4.59 9.93
C VAL A 637 14.27 -3.95 10.61
N ARG A 638 13.53 -4.73 11.36
CA ARG A 638 12.41 -4.25 12.17
C ARG A 638 12.51 -4.79 13.58
N TRP A 639 12.45 -3.88 14.51
CA TRP A 639 12.42 -4.17 15.94
C TRP A 639 11.05 -3.76 16.49
N ASN A 640 10.22 -4.73 16.82
CA ASN A 640 8.89 -4.51 17.39
C ASN A 640 8.76 -5.13 18.76
N GLY A 641 7.89 -4.55 19.60
CA GLY A 641 7.60 -5.05 20.92
C GLY A 641 6.88 -4.05 21.81
N GLU A 642 6.73 -4.42 23.06
CA GLU A 642 6.08 -3.59 24.07
C GLU A 642 7.08 -2.61 24.71
N PHE A 643 7.40 -1.51 24.02
CA PHE A 643 8.19 -0.42 24.59
C PHE A 643 7.47 0.22 25.78
N VAL A 644 6.16 0.31 25.69
CA VAL A 644 5.25 0.69 26.78
C VAL A 644 4.33 -0.50 27.06
N PRO A 645 4.10 -0.88 28.33
CA PRO A 645 3.29 -2.05 28.66
C PRO A 645 1.89 -2.01 28.01
N GLY A 646 1.52 -3.10 27.33
CA GLY A 646 0.22 -3.22 26.68
C GLY A 646 0.06 -2.42 25.37
N THR A 647 1.13 -1.82 24.83
CA THR A 647 1.12 -1.15 23.52
C THR A 647 2.24 -1.71 22.64
N GLU A 648 1.94 -2.02 21.40
CA GLU A 648 2.95 -2.47 20.45
C GLU A 648 3.47 -1.26 19.66
N SER A 649 4.78 -1.14 19.60
CA SER A 649 5.48 -0.12 18.83
C SER A 649 6.59 -0.78 18.02
N TRP A 650 7.05 -0.15 16.96
CA TRP A 650 8.18 -0.66 16.16
C TRP A 650 9.07 0.44 15.62
N ILE A 651 10.31 0.05 15.42
CA ILE A 651 11.34 0.81 14.75
C ILE A 651 11.78 0.01 13.53
N SER A 652 11.83 0.65 12.39
CA SER A 652 12.21 0.03 11.13
C SER A 652 13.42 0.76 10.53
N PHE A 653 14.35 -0.01 10.03
CA PHE A 653 15.50 0.47 9.26
C PHE A 653 15.60 -0.33 7.98
N GLY A 654 15.79 0.34 6.85
CA GLY A 654 15.96 -0.27 5.54
C GLY A 654 17.12 0.36 4.77
N TYR A 655 17.89 -0.48 4.09
CA TYR A 655 18.83 -0.07 3.06
C TYR A 655 18.42 -0.72 1.74
N LEU A 656 18.31 0.08 0.69
CA LEU A 656 17.96 -0.36 -0.65
C LEU A 656 18.94 0.23 -1.66
N LYS A 657 19.40 -0.58 -2.60
CA LYS A 657 20.02 -0.14 -3.84
C LYS A 657 19.29 -0.77 -5.01
N THR A 658 18.72 0.06 -5.90
CA THR A 658 18.09 -0.40 -7.13
C THR A 658 18.54 0.44 -8.32
N GLU A 659 18.98 -0.23 -9.36
CA GLU A 659 19.50 0.38 -10.57
C GLU A 659 18.94 -0.33 -11.81
N GLU A 660 18.87 0.38 -12.92
CA GLU A 660 18.44 -0.15 -14.22
C GLU A 660 19.41 0.23 -15.32
N ASN A 661 19.50 -0.60 -16.32
CA ASN A 661 20.32 -0.43 -17.51
C ASN A 661 19.44 -0.59 -18.74
N SER A 662 19.12 0.52 -19.37
CA SER A 662 18.37 0.57 -20.62
C SER A 662 19.32 0.60 -21.80
N SER A 663 19.03 -0.20 -22.82
CA SER A 663 19.76 -0.24 -24.10
C SER A 663 21.29 -0.44 -23.93
N GLY A 664 21.75 -1.01 -22.82
CA GLY A 664 23.17 -1.29 -22.59
C GLY A 664 24.04 -0.09 -22.23
N LYS A 665 23.47 1.07 -21.92
CA LYS A 665 24.19 2.32 -21.61
C LYS A 665 24.89 2.33 -20.23
N GLY A 666 24.69 1.30 -19.41
CA GLY A 666 25.19 1.24 -18.03
C GLY A 666 24.07 1.34 -17.00
N PHE A 667 24.39 1.12 -15.72
CA PHE A 667 23.41 1.17 -14.65
C PHE A 667 23.27 2.58 -14.08
N ILE A 668 22.02 3.04 -13.99
CA ILE A 668 21.63 4.28 -13.30
C ILE A 668 20.57 3.96 -12.23
N ALA A 669 20.42 4.86 -11.26
CA ALA A 669 19.42 4.70 -10.21
C ALA A 669 18.00 4.66 -10.80
N ARG A 670 17.20 3.65 -10.42
CA ARG A 670 15.77 3.60 -10.78
C ARG A 670 14.99 4.72 -10.08
N PRO A 671 13.88 5.18 -10.64
CA PRO A 671 13.04 6.21 -10.00
C PRO A 671 12.61 5.89 -8.56
N THR A 672 12.60 4.62 -8.18
CA THR A 672 12.25 4.12 -6.84
C THR A 672 13.46 3.92 -5.92
N ASP A 673 14.68 4.30 -6.34
CA ASP A 673 15.92 4.10 -5.57
C ASP A 673 16.01 5.04 -4.37
N GLN A 674 15.56 4.57 -3.23
CA GLN A 674 15.62 5.27 -1.95
C GLN A 674 16.55 4.53 -0.99
N ARG A 675 17.78 5.05 -0.82
CA ARG A 675 18.92 4.33 -0.23
C ARG A 675 18.71 3.96 1.23
N LEU A 676 18.34 4.91 2.05
CA LEU A 676 18.17 4.71 3.48
C LEU A 676 16.76 5.08 3.89
N LYS A 677 16.19 4.26 4.74
CA LYS A 677 14.92 4.50 5.39
C LYS A 677 15.04 4.26 6.88
N PHE A 678 14.51 5.18 7.64
CA PHE A 678 14.21 5.01 9.05
C PHE A 678 12.74 5.34 9.29
N ALA A 679 12.02 4.48 9.98
CA ALA A 679 10.65 4.76 10.39
C ALA A 679 10.40 4.25 11.81
N MET A 680 9.62 4.98 12.56
CA MET A 680 9.22 4.61 13.92
C MET A 680 7.73 4.88 14.10
N LEU A 681 7.02 3.86 14.54
CA LEU A 681 5.68 3.98 15.06
C LEU A 681 5.72 3.73 16.56
N PHE A 682 5.39 4.73 17.35
CA PHE A 682 5.42 4.65 18.80
C PHE A 682 4.06 4.98 19.38
N GLN A 683 3.61 4.15 20.31
CA GLN A 683 2.36 4.32 21.04
C GLN A 683 2.64 4.35 22.53
N ASP A 684 1.98 5.27 23.21
CA ASP A 684 2.08 5.43 24.65
C ASP A 684 0.73 5.83 25.25
N TYR A 685 0.61 5.77 26.54
CA TYR A 685 -0.51 6.31 27.30
C TYR A 685 -0.02 7.03 28.54
N MET A 686 -0.78 8.03 28.97
CA MET A 686 -0.43 8.81 30.15
C MET A 686 -0.58 7.93 31.42
N PRO A 687 0.48 7.66 32.19
CA PRO A 687 0.45 6.67 33.28
C PRO A 687 -0.66 6.92 34.32
N ASN A 688 -0.90 8.19 34.63
CA ASN A 688 -1.94 8.58 35.59
C ASN A 688 -3.34 8.71 34.98
N ILE A 689 -3.44 8.77 33.65
CA ILE A 689 -4.68 8.93 32.90
C ILE A 689 -4.62 8.01 31.67
N PRO A 690 -4.77 6.69 31.83
CA PRO A 690 -4.62 5.72 30.72
C PRO A 690 -5.61 5.91 29.56
N SER A 691 -6.69 6.68 29.78
CA SER A 691 -7.62 7.10 28.74
C SER A 691 -7.05 8.12 27.77
N VAL A 692 -5.89 8.70 28.05
CA VAL A 692 -5.15 9.58 27.12
C VAL A 692 -4.03 8.79 26.50
N LYS A 693 -4.06 8.66 25.18
CA LYS A 693 -3.07 7.92 24.38
C LYS A 693 -2.31 8.92 23.50
N LEU A 694 -1.02 8.64 23.31
CA LEU A 694 -0.11 9.34 22.42
C LEU A 694 0.28 8.42 21.27
N TYR A 695 0.32 8.96 20.09
CA TYR A 695 0.78 8.27 18.88
C TYR A 695 1.82 9.14 18.18
N LEU A 696 2.92 8.55 17.81
CA LEU A 696 4.01 9.21 17.10
C LEU A 696 4.37 8.38 15.87
N ASN A 697 4.37 9.02 14.71
CA ASN A 697 4.83 8.42 13.46
C ASN A 697 5.99 9.26 12.92
N LEU A 698 7.17 8.68 12.86
CA LEU A 698 8.38 9.31 12.31
C LEU A 698 8.80 8.58 11.05
N VAL A 699 9.13 9.34 10.00
CA VAL A 699 9.67 8.80 8.76
C VAL A 699 10.83 9.68 8.29
N TYR A 700 11.96 9.04 8.01
CA TYR A 700 13.09 9.61 7.32
C TYR A 700 13.45 8.72 6.14
N ASN A 701 13.55 9.30 4.96
CA ASN A 701 13.99 8.60 3.76
C ASN A 701 14.99 9.48 3.03
N THR A 702 16.08 8.91 2.50
CA THR A 702 16.96 9.63 1.60
C THR A 702 16.24 10.01 0.31
N GLY A 703 16.69 11.07 -0.34
CA GLY A 703 16.06 11.60 -1.55
C GLY A 703 16.01 10.58 -2.69
N LEU A 704 14.88 10.53 -3.38
CA LEU A 704 14.70 9.79 -4.63
C LEU A 704 15.48 10.47 -5.77
N PRO A 705 15.80 9.76 -6.88
CA PRO A 705 16.23 10.40 -8.11
C PRO A 705 15.27 11.52 -8.52
N GLY A 706 15.83 12.67 -8.85
CA GLY A 706 15.05 13.89 -9.09
C GLY A 706 14.33 13.94 -10.46
N GLY A 707 14.43 12.88 -11.24
CA GLY A 707 13.93 12.82 -12.61
C GLY A 707 14.78 13.63 -13.58
N SER A 708 14.41 13.59 -14.84
CA SER A 708 14.99 14.37 -15.92
C SER A 708 13.89 15.15 -16.64
N PRO A 709 14.22 16.25 -17.35
CA PRO A 709 13.27 16.84 -18.28
C PRO A 709 12.77 15.79 -19.28
N SER A 710 11.51 15.85 -19.66
CA SER A 710 10.86 14.85 -20.52
C SER A 710 11.57 14.64 -21.87
N TYR A 711 12.28 15.65 -22.35
CA TYR A 711 13.04 15.64 -23.60
C TYR A 711 14.51 15.25 -23.45
N ALA A 712 14.99 14.97 -22.22
CA ALA A 712 16.39 14.73 -21.94
C ALA A 712 16.69 13.27 -21.64
N ASP A 713 17.92 12.84 -21.94
CA ASP A 713 18.39 11.51 -21.61
C ASP A 713 18.55 11.40 -20.06
N PRO A 714 17.85 10.46 -19.39
CA PRO A 714 17.95 10.26 -17.95
C PRO A 714 19.38 10.00 -17.46
N TYR A 715 20.24 9.46 -18.30
CA TYR A 715 21.65 9.21 -17.97
C TYR A 715 22.45 10.47 -17.68
N LEU A 716 21.99 11.61 -18.16
CA LEU A 716 22.62 12.91 -17.94
C LEU A 716 22.10 13.62 -16.68
N TYR A 717 21.01 13.13 -16.08
CA TYR A 717 20.35 13.74 -14.93
C TYR A 717 20.31 12.78 -13.76
N GLN A 718 21.40 12.69 -12.98
CA GLN A 718 21.54 11.78 -11.86
C GLN A 718 21.39 12.47 -10.48
N SER A 719 20.81 13.66 -10.45
CA SER A 719 20.57 14.38 -9.20
C SER A 719 19.49 13.71 -8.36
N ARG A 720 19.54 13.94 -7.05
CA ARG A 720 18.53 13.45 -6.12
C ARG A 720 17.75 14.61 -5.50
N LEU A 721 16.49 14.34 -5.18
CA LEU A 721 15.68 15.22 -4.33
C LEU A 721 16.30 15.32 -2.94
N ARG A 722 15.90 16.34 -2.18
CA ARG A 722 16.23 16.43 -0.75
C ARG A 722 15.62 15.26 0.01
N ASP A 723 16.25 14.92 1.15
CA ASP A 723 15.76 13.88 2.03
C ASP A 723 14.36 14.19 2.55
N TYR A 724 13.50 13.19 2.53
CA TYR A 724 12.16 13.26 3.08
C TYR A 724 12.20 13.08 4.59
N ARG A 725 11.63 14.03 5.35
CA ARG A 725 11.60 14.02 6.82
C ARG A 725 10.22 14.42 7.28
N ARG A 726 9.59 13.55 8.07
CA ARG A 726 8.25 13.82 8.58
C ARG A 726 8.07 13.24 9.97
N ALA A 727 7.37 14.02 10.82
CA ALA A 727 6.90 13.58 12.12
C ALA A 727 5.44 13.99 12.27
N ASP A 728 4.58 13.03 12.55
CA ASP A 728 3.16 13.22 12.82
C ASP A 728 2.88 12.78 14.26
N VAL A 729 2.16 13.60 15.02
CA VAL A 729 1.82 13.35 16.41
C VAL A 729 0.30 13.37 16.58
N GLY A 730 -0.23 12.41 17.31
CA GLY A 730 -1.64 12.33 17.66
C GLY A 730 -1.85 12.10 19.14
N PHE A 731 -2.83 12.80 19.70
CA PHE A 731 -3.34 12.55 21.05
C PHE A 731 -4.79 12.11 20.93
N SER A 732 -5.15 11.10 21.68
CA SER A 732 -6.53 10.60 21.72
C SER A 732 -6.97 10.46 23.17
N LYS A 733 -8.16 10.98 23.51
CA LYS A 733 -8.79 10.78 24.79
C LYS A 733 -10.06 9.96 24.66
N LEU A 734 -10.09 8.85 25.38
CA LEU A 734 -11.26 8.02 25.51
C LEU A 734 -12.24 8.68 26.52
N LEU A 735 -13.40 9.10 26.05
CA LEU A 735 -14.44 9.74 26.86
C LEU A 735 -15.40 8.70 27.42
N VAL A 736 -15.78 7.72 26.63
CA VAL A 736 -16.64 6.57 27.01
C VAL A 736 -15.92 5.29 26.59
N ASP A 737 -15.86 4.35 27.53
CA ASP A 737 -15.33 3.03 27.30
C ASP A 737 -16.11 2.03 28.19
N ARG A 738 -16.98 1.25 27.56
CA ARG A 738 -17.80 0.24 28.26
C ARG A 738 -17.06 -1.04 28.61
N SER A 739 -15.86 -1.24 28.06
CA SER A 739 -15.04 -2.38 28.51
C SER A 739 -14.60 -2.23 29.95
N ASN A 740 -14.62 -1.01 30.46
CA ASN A 740 -14.33 -0.68 31.86
C ASN A 740 -15.64 -0.59 32.67
N SER A 741 -15.60 -1.04 33.91
CA SER A 741 -16.76 -1.04 34.85
C SER A 741 -17.24 0.36 35.31
N ARG A 742 -16.83 1.43 34.62
CA ARG A 742 -17.16 2.80 34.96
C ARG A 742 -18.61 3.11 34.59
N GLN A 743 -19.35 3.71 35.52
CA GLN A 743 -20.71 4.20 35.26
C GLN A 743 -20.66 5.53 34.52
N TYR A 744 -21.41 5.64 33.44
CA TYR A 744 -21.54 6.83 32.62
C TYR A 744 -22.95 7.41 32.73
N GLY A 745 -23.12 8.71 32.44
CA GLY A 745 -24.42 9.36 32.41
C GLY A 745 -25.33 8.82 31.30
N LYS A 746 -26.62 9.06 31.36
CA LYS A 746 -27.63 8.52 30.44
C LYS A 746 -27.32 8.74 28.94
N TRP A 747 -26.76 9.91 28.58
CA TRP A 747 -26.41 10.21 27.20
C TRP A 747 -25.27 9.31 26.65
N ALA A 748 -24.35 8.93 27.49
CA ALA A 748 -23.22 8.09 27.15
C ALA A 748 -23.60 6.60 27.00
N ASN A 749 -24.81 6.24 27.45
CA ASN A 749 -25.30 4.86 27.37
C ASN A 749 -25.59 4.39 25.92
N SER A 750 -25.63 5.27 24.96
CA SER A 750 -25.77 4.92 23.54
C SER A 750 -24.44 4.51 22.90
N PHE A 751 -23.30 4.81 23.53
CA PHE A 751 -21.99 4.53 22.98
C PHE A 751 -21.35 3.31 23.66
N GLN A 752 -20.73 2.44 22.89
CA GLN A 752 -19.77 1.46 23.39
C GLN A 752 -18.40 2.12 23.64
N GLU A 753 -18.00 2.99 22.72
CA GLU A 753 -16.78 3.75 22.78
C GLU A 753 -16.99 5.15 22.20
N LEU A 754 -16.48 6.17 22.85
CA LEU A 754 -16.42 7.54 22.33
C LEU A 754 -15.04 8.12 22.63
N ALA A 755 -14.34 8.54 21.59
CA ALA A 755 -13.00 9.13 21.70
C ALA A 755 -12.90 10.42 20.89
N ILE A 756 -12.16 11.38 21.43
CA ILE A 756 -11.75 12.61 20.72
C ILE A 756 -10.24 12.58 20.55
N GLY A 757 -9.76 12.94 19.36
CA GLY A 757 -8.34 13.03 19.04
C GLY A 757 -7.97 14.38 18.48
N VAL A 758 -6.73 14.78 18.72
CA VAL A 758 -6.08 15.93 18.10
C VAL A 758 -4.80 15.43 17.44
N GLU A 759 -4.61 15.76 16.19
CA GLU A 759 -3.46 15.33 15.39
C GLU A 759 -2.73 16.55 14.83
N VAL A 760 -1.42 16.49 14.80
CA VAL A 760 -0.56 17.48 14.16
C VAL A 760 0.31 16.74 13.15
N PHE A 761 0.08 17.01 11.87
CA PHE A 761 0.88 16.45 10.80
C PHE A 761 2.05 17.35 10.47
N ASN A 762 3.20 16.75 10.14
CA ASN A 762 4.45 17.45 9.84
C ASN A 762 4.81 18.52 10.90
N ILE A 763 4.95 18.08 12.15
CA ILE A 763 5.12 18.97 13.32
C ILE A 763 6.32 19.93 13.17
N PHE A 764 7.38 19.51 12.47
CA PHE A 764 8.58 20.31 12.22
C PHE A 764 8.46 21.24 11.01
N ASN A 765 7.35 21.20 10.29
CA ASN A 765 7.09 22.00 9.09
C ASN A 765 8.16 21.81 7.99
N ASN A 766 8.63 20.56 7.79
CA ASN A 766 9.63 20.24 6.79
C ASN A 766 9.03 20.40 5.38
N GLN A 767 9.77 21.03 4.50
CA GLN A 767 9.46 21.13 3.06
C GLN A 767 9.95 19.86 2.35
N ASN A 768 9.06 18.90 2.17
CA ASN A 768 9.36 17.66 1.47
C ASN A 768 9.01 17.81 -0.01
N ALA A 769 9.91 17.42 -0.89
CA ALA A 769 9.69 17.45 -2.33
C ALA A 769 9.34 16.06 -2.87
N ILE A 770 8.40 16.01 -3.82
CA ILE A 770 8.00 14.76 -4.51
C ILE A 770 8.70 14.63 -5.85
N THR A 771 8.71 15.70 -6.63
CA THR A 771 9.22 15.79 -7.99
C THR A 771 9.85 17.16 -8.20
N ASN A 772 10.50 17.30 -9.34
CA ASN A 772 10.96 18.60 -9.83
C ASN A 772 10.13 19.05 -11.03
N THR A 773 9.82 20.34 -11.08
CA THR A 773 9.43 21.01 -12.31
C THR A 773 10.70 21.53 -12.97
N TRP A 774 10.93 21.15 -14.23
CA TRP A 774 12.11 21.55 -14.96
C TRP A 774 11.86 22.83 -15.73
N VAL A 775 12.70 23.82 -15.50
CA VAL A 775 12.64 25.12 -16.18
C VAL A 775 14.01 25.44 -16.80
N ARG A 776 13.99 25.99 -17.98
CA ARG A 776 15.20 26.40 -18.67
C ARG A 776 15.34 27.92 -18.65
N ASP A 777 16.52 28.39 -18.30
CA ASP A 777 16.92 29.80 -18.47
C ASP A 777 17.26 30.04 -19.94
N VAL A 778 16.50 30.91 -20.58
CA VAL A 778 16.69 31.22 -22.01
C VAL A 778 18.02 31.92 -22.32
N TYR A 779 18.60 32.63 -21.36
CA TYR A 779 19.86 33.33 -21.56
C TYR A 779 21.08 32.43 -21.27
N THR A 780 21.10 31.81 -20.11
CA THR A 780 22.23 30.95 -19.71
C THR A 780 22.12 29.54 -20.25
N LYS A 781 20.94 29.16 -20.77
CA LYS A 781 20.58 27.81 -21.22
C LYS A 781 20.73 26.74 -20.13
N ASN A 782 20.88 27.16 -18.89
CA ASN A 782 20.90 26.24 -17.76
C ASN A 782 19.50 25.68 -17.50
N GLN A 783 19.46 24.44 -17.05
CA GLN A 783 18.22 23.81 -16.65
C GLN A 783 18.19 23.70 -15.13
N TYR A 784 17.07 24.07 -14.56
CA TYR A 784 16.83 24.04 -13.12
C TYR A 784 15.70 23.06 -12.78
N GLY A 785 15.96 22.13 -11.88
CA GLY A 785 14.95 21.30 -11.28
C GLY A 785 14.36 21.99 -10.04
N ILE A 786 13.16 22.52 -10.16
CA ILE A 786 12.49 23.26 -9.09
C ILE A 786 11.61 22.30 -8.30
N PRO A 787 11.86 22.11 -6.98
CA PRO A 787 11.15 21.13 -6.20
C PRO A 787 9.65 21.49 -6.06
N ASN A 788 8.80 20.47 -6.25
CA ASN A 788 7.39 20.55 -5.92
C ASN A 788 7.19 20.08 -4.46
N TYR A 789 6.97 21.04 -3.57
CA TYR A 789 6.83 20.78 -2.14
C TYR A 789 5.44 20.24 -1.79
N MET A 790 5.43 19.37 -0.78
CA MET A 790 4.25 18.78 -0.17
C MET A 790 3.66 19.64 0.94
N THR A 791 2.82 19.02 1.77
CA THR A 791 2.09 19.67 2.83
C THR A 791 3.01 20.25 3.93
N THR A 792 2.68 21.42 4.39
CA THR A 792 3.25 22.03 5.59
C THR A 792 2.63 21.42 6.87
N ARG A 793 2.74 22.09 8.00
CA ARG A 793 2.11 21.67 9.24
C ARG A 793 0.58 21.81 9.17
N VAL A 794 -0.15 20.75 9.52
CA VAL A 794 -1.61 20.73 9.53
C VAL A 794 -2.14 20.21 10.86
N PHE A 795 -3.15 20.87 11.39
CA PHE A 795 -3.90 20.44 12.57
C PHE A 795 -5.18 19.76 12.16
N ASN A 796 -5.48 18.63 12.78
CA ASN A 796 -6.69 17.85 12.57
C ASN A 796 -7.35 17.52 13.92
N ILE A 797 -8.67 17.58 13.95
CA ILE A 797 -9.46 17.07 15.08
C ILE A 797 -10.28 15.88 14.59
N LYS A 798 -10.34 14.84 15.40
CA LYS A 798 -10.97 13.59 15.07
C LYS A 798 -11.91 13.15 16.19
N LEU A 799 -13.11 12.74 15.84
CA LEU A 799 -14.10 12.16 16.72
C LEU A 799 -14.44 10.74 16.26
N ASN A 800 -14.32 9.79 17.16
CA ASN A 800 -14.67 8.39 16.91
C ASN A 800 -15.78 7.98 17.86
N ALA A 801 -16.87 7.44 17.33
CA ALA A 801 -17.99 6.92 18.08
C ALA A 801 -18.32 5.49 17.63
N ARG A 802 -18.48 4.59 18.57
CA ARG A 802 -18.96 3.21 18.36
C ARG A 802 -20.21 2.96 19.17
N PHE A 803 -21.22 2.37 18.50
CA PHE A 803 -22.55 2.10 19.07
C PHE A 803 -22.78 0.59 19.26
#